data_eb59f10da6ea7ed0d6c1d230df85d5c1
#
_entry.id   eb59f10da6ea7ed0d6c1d230df85d5c1
#
_cell.length_a   1.000
_cell.length_b   1.000
_cell.length_c   1.000
_cell.angle_alpha   90.00
_cell.angle_beta   90.00
_cell.angle_gamma   90.00
#
_symmetry.space_group_name_H-M   'P 1'
#
loop_
_entity.id
_entity.type
_entity.pdbx_description
1 polymer ?
#
loop_
_entity_poly.entity_id
_entity_poly.type
_entity_poly.pdbx_seq_one_letter_code
_entity_poly.pdbx_strand_id
1 'polypeptide(L)'
;MSSVIELLHPLVRKLWKERGFGEPTPPQKEAIPLILSGENVLIAAPTGSGKTEAAFLPILSMMLGVSEPGIKLLYVTPLRTLNRDILSRLEWWALRLGLRIAVRHGDTSRSERRLQALAPPDIMVTTPETLQLLIVGRRLREHLRALRWVIVDEVHEVADSKRGAQLSLLMEKVRRLAGRDPQVIGLSATVGNPEEVARLLVGAGRKCRVVYVPAHKRIEVAVAWPDVNVSDVKLAQALLVSPEVAARLRFIKGLVERYRSTLIFSNTRPTAEMLASRFKLWDEKFPIYVHHGSLSQPERVRVEEMLRRGEIRGVVCTSSMELGIDIGHVDFVVQYNSPREVRRLIQRVGRSGHSLRRVSRGVIVVGSSDDALESIVLKHRLGKGLVEPSRPPQKPLDVLAHELVGYAIAWGGSLEDFYELARRAEPFRDLSFDELVQVAKFMEELGLLRISENRLRPGGRRSYDYFYGTLSTIPEVRQYYVVERGSGDLVGLLDDYFVSEYCEPGARFIMAGRPWEVIALTEEVVYVSPADDYESAVPSWVGEEIPVPLEVAQEVGRLRGLAAEEARRGTPLREAARRIAKAYGVDPRVVEKAFKPVYDMVSRGLPVPSDDLIVVEGAGDVVVVHAHFGNRVNRALGKYLSYRAARRLGIPAYASEKPYRIVIRCEGLEAADIAEMLTRVTEEEFMRYIRAAVEDSRAFRWRLQQVARRMGVIAPGARLTAGDVDRLAAALKGTPAYTEALKEVMYRDMDVEGALRVVAMLRRGELRVAVSKGPSPLTLEAVRSLRAGLEPAAPERRELVSYVLFKVKLLQSFASFCCTECGAVFELPLTEVNPGTFCPYCGSDALAFDTVAEDEMAVRASRCLKSRRGRGCRNFWASVRLFQRYREAAVLARAAGFSFGEIGKLLSGYSGGRDSLLRLLWAKRREKLRARLTGAGSPP
;
A
#
# COMPACT_ATOMS: atom_id res chain seq x y z
N MET A 1 33.33 -29.85 10.04
CA MET A 1 33.21 -28.39 9.98
C MET A 1 32.52 -27.92 11.27
N SER A 2 33.21 -27.13 12.11
CA SER A 2 32.61 -26.56 13.32
C SER A 2 31.37 -25.72 12.94
N SER A 3 30.29 -25.86 13.69
CA SER A 3 29.05 -25.11 13.45
C SER A 3 29.33 -23.61 13.57
N VAL A 4 28.83 -22.79 12.66
CA VAL A 4 28.92 -21.28 12.74
C VAL A 4 28.47 -20.74 14.09
N ILE A 5 27.66 -21.50 14.82
CA ILE A 5 27.19 -21.16 16.17
C ILE A 5 28.34 -21.18 17.19
N GLU A 6 29.39 -21.95 16.92
CA GLU A 6 30.58 -22.00 17.80
C GLU A 6 31.41 -20.71 17.76
N LEU A 7 31.20 -19.87 16.74
CA LEU A 7 31.81 -18.54 16.65
C LEU A 7 31.15 -17.50 17.59
N LEU A 8 29.93 -17.78 18.05
CA LEU A 8 29.18 -16.89 18.92
C LEU A 8 29.68 -16.97 20.38
N HIS A 9 29.45 -15.92 21.15
CA HIS A 9 29.78 -15.88 22.59
C HIS A 9 29.13 -17.06 23.33
N PRO A 10 29.80 -17.69 24.33
CA PRO A 10 29.29 -18.86 25.03
C PRO A 10 27.88 -18.71 25.61
N LEU A 11 27.54 -17.53 26.16
CA LEU A 11 26.20 -17.25 26.66
C LEU A 11 25.14 -17.23 25.55
N VAL A 12 25.46 -16.68 24.38
CA VAL A 12 24.55 -16.68 23.23
C VAL A 12 24.34 -18.09 22.71
N ARG A 13 25.41 -18.92 22.69
CA ARG A 13 25.31 -20.36 22.33
C ARG A 13 24.41 -21.14 23.27
N LYS A 14 24.52 -20.87 24.60
CA LYS A 14 23.64 -21.48 25.58
C LYS A 14 22.18 -21.13 25.31
N LEU A 15 21.86 -19.85 25.11
CA LEU A 15 20.53 -19.39 24.82
C LEU A 15 19.97 -19.92 23.49
N TRP A 16 20.82 -20.13 22.46
CA TRP A 16 20.44 -20.79 21.22
C TRP A 16 19.86 -22.20 21.46
N LYS A 17 20.55 -22.98 22.31
CA LYS A 17 20.09 -24.33 22.69
C LYS A 17 18.81 -24.29 23.52
N GLU A 18 18.73 -23.39 24.50
CA GLU A 18 17.53 -23.18 25.35
C GLU A 18 16.29 -22.80 24.53
N ARG A 19 16.45 -22.03 23.43
CA ARG A 19 15.36 -21.67 22.54
C ARG A 19 14.92 -22.81 21.63
N GLY A 20 15.62 -23.93 21.64
CA GLY A 20 15.31 -25.08 20.80
C GLY A 20 15.65 -24.90 19.33
N PHE A 21 16.53 -23.97 19.00
CA PHE A 21 17.00 -23.82 17.62
C PHE A 21 17.90 -25.00 17.22
N GLY A 22 17.61 -25.55 16.03
CA GLY A 22 18.38 -26.63 15.46
C GLY A 22 19.61 -26.16 14.68
N GLU A 23 19.87 -26.76 13.52
CA GLU A 23 20.95 -26.31 12.65
C GLU A 23 20.76 -24.88 12.15
N PRO A 24 21.83 -24.08 12.02
CA PRO A 24 21.80 -22.76 11.47
C PRO A 24 21.30 -22.78 10.03
N THR A 25 20.46 -21.79 9.72
CA THR A 25 19.88 -21.60 8.37
C THR A 25 20.93 -21.10 7.39
N PRO A 26 20.71 -21.22 6.06
CA PRO A 26 21.66 -20.72 5.07
C PRO A 26 22.07 -19.26 5.29
N PRO A 27 21.14 -18.28 5.51
CA PRO A 27 21.54 -16.91 5.81
C PRO A 27 22.39 -16.78 7.07
N GLN A 28 22.14 -17.61 8.09
CA GLN A 28 22.94 -17.60 9.33
C GLN A 28 24.35 -18.14 9.11
N LYS A 29 24.48 -19.21 8.30
CA LYS A 29 25.77 -19.81 7.97
C LYS A 29 26.69 -18.85 7.22
N GLU A 30 26.12 -18.01 6.35
CA GLU A 30 26.89 -17.07 5.52
C GLU A 30 27.11 -15.73 6.23
N ALA A 31 26.09 -15.18 6.89
CA ALA A 31 26.15 -13.81 7.43
C ALA A 31 26.89 -13.73 8.78
N ILE A 32 26.73 -14.71 9.69
CA ILE A 32 27.32 -14.66 11.03
C ILE A 32 28.86 -14.44 11.00
N PRO A 33 29.65 -15.18 10.21
CA PRO A 33 31.08 -14.97 10.13
C PRO A 33 31.46 -13.57 9.62
N LEU A 34 30.76 -13.07 8.59
CA LEU A 34 30.99 -11.75 8.01
C LEU A 34 30.68 -10.62 8.99
N ILE A 35 29.61 -10.78 9.77
CA ILE A 35 29.25 -9.78 10.79
C ILE A 35 30.24 -9.77 11.92
N LEU A 36 30.71 -10.94 12.39
CA LEU A 36 31.73 -11.05 13.44
C LEU A 36 33.08 -10.50 12.99
N SER A 37 33.40 -10.54 11.70
CA SER A 37 34.61 -9.91 11.14
C SER A 37 34.53 -8.39 10.98
N GLY A 38 33.37 -7.78 11.32
CA GLY A 38 33.16 -6.33 11.24
C GLY A 38 32.74 -5.80 9.88
N GLU A 39 32.39 -6.65 8.91
CA GLU A 39 31.95 -6.22 7.59
C GLU A 39 30.51 -5.68 7.61
N ASN A 40 30.21 -4.67 6.80
CA ASN A 40 28.82 -4.30 6.50
C ASN A 40 28.18 -5.40 5.65
N VAL A 41 26.96 -5.79 5.98
CA VAL A 41 26.30 -6.93 5.33
C VAL A 41 24.86 -6.60 4.97
N LEU A 42 24.44 -6.86 3.74
CA LEU A 42 23.05 -6.93 3.36
C LEU A 42 22.62 -8.39 3.23
N ILE A 43 21.67 -8.83 4.06
CA ILE A 43 21.08 -10.17 4.01
C ILE A 43 19.78 -10.09 3.19
N ALA A 44 19.86 -10.53 1.93
CA ALA A 44 18.71 -10.62 1.04
C ALA A 44 18.22 -12.08 0.98
N ALA A 45 17.13 -12.36 1.69
CA ALA A 45 16.59 -13.71 1.82
C ALA A 45 15.06 -13.68 2.09
N PRO A 46 14.33 -14.76 1.80
CA PRO A 46 12.90 -14.88 2.02
C PRO A 46 12.48 -14.64 3.48
N THR A 47 11.19 -14.31 3.70
CA THR A 47 10.63 -14.24 5.05
C THR A 47 10.66 -15.59 5.74
N GLY A 48 10.89 -15.61 7.06
CA GLY A 48 11.00 -16.84 7.85
C GLY A 48 12.31 -17.62 7.67
N SER A 49 13.31 -17.07 6.95
CA SER A 49 14.63 -17.71 6.77
C SER A 49 15.61 -17.51 7.93
N GLY A 50 15.21 -16.81 9.01
CA GLY A 50 16.08 -16.55 10.16
C GLY A 50 17.03 -15.37 9.98
N LYS A 51 16.70 -14.42 9.11
CA LYS A 51 17.47 -13.17 8.87
C LYS A 51 17.72 -12.36 10.16
N THR A 52 16.69 -12.22 10.98
CA THR A 52 16.77 -11.43 12.23
C THR A 52 17.82 -12.02 13.15
N GLU A 53 17.79 -13.31 13.38
CA GLU A 53 18.77 -14.00 14.21
C GLU A 53 20.18 -13.99 13.56
N ALA A 54 20.26 -14.09 12.22
CA ALA A 54 21.53 -14.01 11.48
C ALA A 54 22.25 -12.66 11.72
N ALA A 55 21.50 -11.56 11.86
CA ALA A 55 22.04 -10.23 12.14
C ALA A 55 22.23 -10.00 13.64
N PHE A 56 21.23 -10.34 14.46
CA PHE A 56 21.16 -9.94 15.85
C PHE A 56 22.09 -10.72 16.77
N LEU A 57 22.23 -12.06 16.58
CA LEU A 57 23.04 -12.91 17.47
C LEU A 57 24.55 -12.60 17.45
N PRO A 58 25.20 -12.40 16.28
CA PRO A 58 26.59 -11.98 16.25
C PRO A 58 26.82 -10.62 16.90
N ILE A 59 25.89 -9.66 16.71
CA ILE A 59 25.97 -8.36 17.35
C ILE A 59 25.84 -8.49 18.87
N LEU A 60 24.88 -9.27 19.38
CA LEU A 60 24.77 -9.56 20.82
C LEU A 60 26.07 -10.17 21.38
N SER A 61 26.68 -11.07 20.63
CA SER A 61 27.96 -11.68 21.03
C SER A 61 29.06 -10.64 21.18
N MET A 62 29.15 -9.67 20.26
CA MET A 62 30.11 -8.57 20.31
C MET A 62 29.76 -7.53 21.39
N MET A 63 28.49 -7.28 21.63
CA MET A 63 28.02 -6.33 22.66
C MET A 63 28.40 -6.75 24.09
N LEU A 64 28.47 -8.04 24.37
CA LEU A 64 28.87 -8.55 25.69
C LEU A 64 30.31 -8.16 26.09
N GLY A 65 31.16 -7.83 25.13
CA GLY A 65 32.51 -7.29 25.33
C GLY A 65 32.58 -5.76 25.48
N VAL A 66 31.44 -5.04 25.47
CA VAL A 66 31.42 -3.57 25.44
C VAL A 66 30.74 -3.03 26.71
N SER A 67 31.51 -2.40 27.56
CA SER A 67 31.03 -1.79 28.83
C SER A 67 30.65 -0.32 28.73
N GLU A 68 30.89 0.34 27.59
CA GLU A 68 30.58 1.76 27.35
C GLU A 68 29.08 2.04 27.58
N PRO A 69 28.68 3.05 28.39
CA PRO A 69 27.29 3.41 28.63
C PRO A 69 26.71 4.13 27.41
N GLY A 70 25.43 3.90 27.11
CA GLY A 70 24.71 4.52 26.00
C GLY A 70 24.11 3.51 25.03
N ILE A 71 23.57 4.02 23.92
CA ILE A 71 22.93 3.20 22.89
C ILE A 71 24.00 2.62 21.97
N LYS A 72 24.23 1.31 22.06
CA LYS A 72 25.24 0.58 21.27
C LYS A 72 24.73 0.04 19.96
N LEU A 73 23.43 -0.33 19.92
CA LEU A 73 22.75 -0.86 18.75
C LEU A 73 21.48 -0.06 18.46
N LEU A 74 21.36 0.44 17.22
CA LEU A 74 20.11 0.91 16.64
C LEU A 74 19.51 -0.20 15.77
N TYR A 75 18.23 -0.51 16.03
CA TYR A 75 17.43 -1.39 15.19
C TYR A 75 16.34 -0.54 14.50
N VAL A 76 16.49 -0.27 13.22
CA VAL A 76 15.59 0.60 12.45
C VAL A 76 14.63 -0.24 11.62
N THR A 77 13.32 -0.01 11.80
CA THR A 77 12.28 -0.68 11.00
C THR A 77 11.39 0.34 10.28
N PRO A 78 10.90 0.04 9.07
CA PRO A 78 10.09 0.98 8.29
C PRO A 78 8.66 1.15 8.81
N LEU A 79 8.14 0.22 9.62
CA LEU A 79 6.75 0.19 10.07
C LEU A 79 6.64 0.13 11.61
N ARG A 80 5.73 0.93 12.17
CA ARG A 80 5.46 0.98 13.62
C ARG A 80 4.90 -0.34 14.17
N THR A 81 4.09 -1.05 13.38
CA THR A 81 3.51 -2.34 13.76
C THR A 81 4.58 -3.42 13.94
N LEU A 82 5.60 -3.45 13.09
CA LEU A 82 6.73 -4.37 13.19
C LEU A 82 7.56 -4.16 14.47
N ASN A 83 7.62 -2.92 15.00
CA ASN A 83 8.40 -2.62 16.19
C ASN A 83 7.98 -3.42 17.43
N ARG A 84 6.69 -3.74 17.60
CA ARG A 84 6.20 -4.51 18.74
C ARG A 84 6.56 -5.99 18.64
N ASP A 85 6.35 -6.59 17.46
CA ASP A 85 6.67 -8.01 17.23
C ASP A 85 8.18 -8.26 17.32
N ILE A 86 8.98 -7.36 16.72
CA ILE A 86 10.44 -7.41 16.81
C ILE A 86 10.88 -7.25 18.26
N LEU A 87 10.30 -6.29 18.99
CA LEU A 87 10.65 -6.09 20.40
C LEU A 87 10.47 -7.38 21.19
N SER A 88 9.31 -8.03 21.12
CA SER A 88 9.03 -9.26 21.88
C SER A 88 10.01 -10.39 21.55
N ARG A 89 10.44 -10.50 20.28
CA ARG A 89 11.45 -11.49 19.84
C ARG A 89 12.85 -11.17 20.36
N LEU A 90 13.28 -9.90 20.28
CA LEU A 90 14.61 -9.45 20.66
C LEU A 90 14.76 -9.32 22.17
N GLU A 91 13.70 -8.93 22.87
CA GLU A 91 13.66 -8.75 24.32
C GLU A 91 13.99 -10.06 25.06
N TRP A 92 13.49 -11.19 24.56
CA TRP A 92 13.82 -12.49 25.12
C TRP A 92 15.33 -12.77 25.19
N TRP A 93 16.07 -12.35 24.17
CA TRP A 93 17.54 -12.50 24.10
C TRP A 93 18.23 -11.45 24.99
N ALA A 94 17.84 -10.19 24.82
CA ALA A 94 18.50 -9.07 25.48
C ALA A 94 18.43 -9.20 27.02
N LEU A 95 17.25 -9.46 27.56
CA LEU A 95 17.06 -9.58 29.02
C LEU A 95 17.88 -10.70 29.64
N ARG A 96 18.00 -11.87 28.96
CA ARG A 96 18.81 -12.99 29.49
C ARG A 96 20.31 -12.76 29.40
N LEU A 97 20.74 -11.79 28.61
CA LEU A 97 22.12 -11.34 28.51
C LEU A 97 22.40 -10.11 29.36
N GLY A 98 21.45 -9.65 30.15
CA GLY A 98 21.58 -8.44 30.98
C GLY A 98 21.61 -7.13 30.21
N LEU A 99 21.12 -7.14 28.95
CA LEU A 99 21.07 -5.96 28.07
C LEU A 99 19.69 -5.31 28.15
N ARG A 100 19.66 -3.98 28.19
CA ARG A 100 18.42 -3.20 28.17
C ARG A 100 18.02 -2.90 26.74
N ILE A 101 16.77 -3.19 26.40
CA ILE A 101 16.18 -2.90 25.09
C ILE A 101 14.95 -2.01 25.28
N ALA A 102 14.74 -1.06 24.39
CA ALA A 102 13.55 -0.22 24.38
C ALA A 102 13.12 0.15 22.96
N VAL A 103 11.83 0.41 22.80
CA VAL A 103 11.23 0.90 21.56
C VAL A 103 10.94 2.39 21.67
N ARG A 104 11.23 3.12 20.60
CA ARG A 104 10.85 4.51 20.45
C ARG A 104 10.26 4.79 19.08
N HIS A 105 8.99 5.18 19.08
CA HIS A 105 8.24 5.61 17.89
C HIS A 105 7.28 6.76 18.22
N GLY A 106 6.49 7.22 17.27
CA GLY A 106 5.57 8.36 17.46
C GLY A 106 4.62 8.19 18.65
N ASP A 107 4.17 6.96 18.91
CA ASP A 107 3.17 6.65 19.95
C ASP A 107 3.77 6.35 21.34
N THR A 108 5.10 6.37 21.49
CA THR A 108 5.77 6.18 22.78
C THR A 108 5.36 7.29 23.75
N SER A 109 4.93 6.94 24.96
CA SER A 109 4.43 7.88 25.95
C SER A 109 5.50 8.89 26.42
N ARG A 110 5.07 10.03 26.95
CA ARG A 110 6.00 11.06 27.47
C ARG A 110 6.82 10.55 28.66
N SER A 111 6.24 9.72 29.51
CA SER A 111 6.90 9.09 30.66
C SER A 111 8.01 8.15 30.22
N GLU A 112 7.74 7.26 29.27
CA GLU A 112 8.74 6.34 28.70
C GLU A 112 9.87 7.11 28.01
N ARG A 113 9.53 8.16 27.24
CA ARG A 113 10.54 9.03 26.59
C ARG A 113 11.48 9.67 27.61
N ARG A 114 10.95 10.06 28.77
CA ARG A 114 11.75 10.63 29.85
C ARG A 114 12.66 9.59 30.50
N LEU A 115 12.15 8.39 30.76
CA LEU A 115 12.94 7.28 31.30
C LEU A 115 14.08 6.88 30.36
N GLN A 116 13.83 6.75 29.08
CA GLN A 116 14.84 6.44 28.06
C GLN A 116 15.94 7.51 27.95
N ALA A 117 15.61 8.77 28.24
CA ALA A 117 16.58 9.86 28.25
C ALA A 117 17.44 9.89 29.53
N LEU A 118 16.92 9.41 30.67
CA LEU A 118 17.64 9.36 31.95
C LEU A 118 18.47 8.07 32.09
N ALA A 119 17.94 6.96 31.59
CA ALA A 119 18.56 5.64 31.63
C ALA A 119 18.50 5.01 30.23
N PRO A 120 19.42 5.38 29.31
CA PRO A 120 19.39 4.94 27.94
C PRO A 120 19.50 3.41 27.83
N PRO A 121 18.77 2.77 26.92
CA PRO A 121 18.92 1.34 26.67
C PRO A 121 20.22 1.05 25.91
N ASP A 122 20.70 -0.18 25.97
CA ASP A 122 21.80 -0.66 25.14
C ASP A 122 21.38 -0.84 23.67
N ILE A 123 20.10 -1.22 23.49
CA ILE A 123 19.47 -1.48 22.19
C ILE A 123 18.23 -0.59 22.05
N MET A 124 18.20 0.22 21.00
CA MET A 124 17.05 1.07 20.66
C MET A 124 16.40 0.61 19.35
N VAL A 125 15.13 0.20 19.42
CA VAL A 125 14.30 -0.09 18.23
C VAL A 125 13.53 1.16 17.84
N THR A 126 13.58 1.57 16.57
CA THR A 126 13.02 2.85 16.12
C THR A 126 12.59 2.84 14.65
N THR A 127 11.96 3.93 14.18
CA THR A 127 11.66 4.18 12.76
C THR A 127 12.57 5.30 12.20
N PRO A 128 12.72 5.41 10.85
CA PRO A 128 13.50 6.49 10.24
C PRO A 128 13.06 7.89 10.71
N GLU A 129 11.74 8.13 10.79
CA GLU A 129 11.18 9.40 11.22
C GLU A 129 11.54 9.74 12.68
N THR A 130 11.54 8.72 13.55
CA THR A 130 11.90 8.92 14.95
C THR A 130 13.41 9.06 15.13
N LEU A 131 14.22 8.41 14.30
CA LEU A 131 15.68 8.56 14.30
C LEU A 131 16.09 10.02 14.06
N GLN A 132 15.40 10.76 13.20
CA GLN A 132 15.60 12.20 13.02
C GLN A 132 15.47 12.96 14.35
N LEU A 133 14.40 12.64 15.10
CA LEU A 133 14.14 13.26 16.40
C LEU A 133 15.24 12.91 17.43
N LEU A 134 15.79 11.69 17.37
CA LEU A 134 16.89 11.27 18.25
C LEU A 134 18.17 12.07 17.95
N ILE A 135 18.47 12.30 16.68
CA ILE A 135 19.67 13.03 16.24
C ILE A 135 19.61 14.50 16.62
N VAL A 136 18.44 15.14 16.50
CA VAL A 136 18.26 16.57 16.78
C VAL A 136 18.05 16.83 18.28
N GLY A 137 17.47 15.86 18.99
CA GLY A 137 17.15 15.98 20.41
C GLY A 137 18.40 16.00 21.33
N ARG A 138 18.58 17.05 22.11
CA ARG A 138 19.80 17.29 22.91
C ARG A 138 20.21 16.13 23.84
N ARG A 139 19.25 15.51 24.56
CA ARG A 139 19.55 14.51 25.59
C ARG A 139 19.93 13.15 25.04
N LEU A 140 19.14 12.62 24.10
CA LEU A 140 19.38 11.29 23.54
C LEU A 140 20.51 11.25 22.53
N ARG A 141 20.76 12.37 21.89
CA ARG A 141 21.89 12.53 20.96
C ARG A 141 23.23 12.13 21.58
N GLU A 142 23.49 12.54 22.85
CA GLU A 142 24.74 12.18 23.54
C GLU A 142 24.89 10.66 23.72
N HIS A 143 23.79 9.94 23.92
CA HIS A 143 23.81 8.48 24.10
C HIS A 143 24.07 7.73 22.78
N LEU A 144 23.88 8.37 21.62
CA LEU A 144 24.21 7.81 20.32
C LEU A 144 25.73 7.86 20.01
N ARG A 145 26.54 8.54 20.83
CA ARG A 145 28.01 8.49 20.69
C ARG A 145 28.60 7.11 20.94
N ALA A 146 27.93 6.30 21.74
CA ALA A 146 28.32 4.92 22.01
C ALA A 146 27.96 3.93 20.88
N LEU A 147 27.32 4.41 19.80
CA LEU A 147 26.80 3.56 18.75
C LEU A 147 27.92 2.84 17.97
N ARG A 148 27.77 1.50 17.86
CA ARG A 148 28.72 0.64 17.15
C ARG A 148 28.05 -0.15 16.02
N TRP A 149 26.74 -0.42 16.15
CA TRP A 149 26.00 -1.24 15.22
C TRP A 149 24.67 -0.63 14.84
N VAL A 150 24.27 -0.82 13.57
CA VAL A 150 22.95 -0.44 13.07
C VAL A 150 22.39 -1.63 12.29
N ILE A 151 21.23 -2.11 12.67
CA ILE A 151 20.43 -3.04 11.89
C ILE A 151 19.30 -2.25 11.23
N VAL A 152 19.13 -2.40 9.92
CA VAL A 152 17.98 -1.85 9.19
C VAL A 152 17.18 -3.00 8.64
N ASP A 153 15.95 -3.17 9.14
CA ASP A 153 15.07 -4.26 8.74
C ASP A 153 14.13 -3.85 7.60
N GLU A 154 13.70 -4.81 6.81
CA GLU A 154 12.81 -4.66 5.64
C GLU A 154 13.21 -3.47 4.73
N VAL A 155 14.51 -3.37 4.42
CA VAL A 155 15.08 -2.25 3.65
C VAL A 155 14.36 -2.01 2.34
N HIS A 156 13.91 -3.08 1.67
CA HIS A 156 13.20 -3.02 0.38
C HIS A 156 11.88 -2.22 0.45
N GLU A 157 11.28 -2.06 1.62
CA GLU A 157 10.06 -1.26 1.81
C GLU A 157 10.30 0.25 1.72
N VAL A 158 11.53 0.67 1.97
CA VAL A 158 11.91 2.10 1.91
C VAL A 158 12.78 2.43 0.72
N ALA A 159 13.48 1.45 0.14
CA ALA A 159 14.48 1.67 -0.90
C ALA A 159 13.93 2.47 -2.11
N ASP A 160 12.74 2.15 -2.59
CA ASP A 160 12.10 2.80 -3.74
C ASP A 160 11.37 4.11 -3.39
N SER A 161 11.60 4.66 -2.20
CA SER A 161 10.87 5.83 -1.72
C SER A 161 11.82 6.91 -1.16
N LYS A 162 11.30 8.13 -0.99
CA LYS A 162 12.03 9.21 -0.33
C LYS A 162 12.44 8.88 1.11
N ARG A 163 11.74 7.94 1.77
CA ARG A 163 12.13 7.44 3.10
C ARG A 163 13.49 6.74 3.07
N GLY A 164 13.80 6.03 1.97
CA GLY A 164 15.11 5.42 1.76
C GLY A 164 16.21 6.46 1.59
N ALA A 165 15.97 7.50 0.78
CA ALA A 165 16.90 8.60 0.62
C ALA A 165 17.13 9.36 1.94
N GLN A 166 16.05 9.58 2.70
CA GLN A 166 16.11 10.18 4.04
C GLN A 166 16.91 9.31 5.01
N LEU A 167 16.64 8.00 5.05
CA LEU A 167 17.39 7.05 5.88
C LEU A 167 18.88 7.04 5.53
N SER A 168 19.23 7.03 4.25
CA SER A 168 20.63 7.08 3.80
C SER A 168 21.35 8.32 4.32
N LEU A 169 20.71 9.50 4.28
CA LEU A 169 21.26 10.73 4.82
C LEU A 169 21.34 10.74 6.35
N LEU A 170 20.34 10.16 7.01
CA LEU A 170 20.34 9.97 8.47
C LEU A 170 21.49 9.07 8.94
N MET A 171 21.83 8.03 8.16
CA MET A 171 22.99 7.18 8.45
C MET A 171 24.31 7.98 8.47
N GLU A 172 24.49 8.95 7.54
CA GLU A 172 25.66 9.82 7.58
C GLU A 172 25.69 10.75 8.80
N LYS A 173 24.51 11.27 9.18
CA LYS A 173 24.39 12.06 10.42
C LYS A 173 24.69 11.21 11.68
N VAL A 174 24.24 9.95 11.70
CA VAL A 174 24.54 9.00 12.78
C VAL A 174 26.05 8.74 12.89
N ARG A 175 26.74 8.54 11.74
CA ARG A 175 28.21 8.36 11.70
C ARG A 175 28.96 9.59 12.25
N ARG A 176 28.53 10.77 11.80
CA ARG A 176 29.10 12.04 12.32
C ARG A 176 28.92 12.15 13.83
N LEU A 177 27.77 11.76 14.34
CA LEU A 177 27.42 11.82 15.75
C LEU A 177 28.21 10.82 16.60
N ALA A 178 28.34 9.59 16.11
CA ALA A 178 29.11 8.54 16.76
C ALA A 178 30.63 8.80 16.75
N GLY A 179 31.11 9.66 15.85
CA GLY A 179 32.55 9.92 15.66
C GLY A 179 33.32 8.70 15.15
N ARG A 180 32.60 7.69 14.69
CA ARG A 180 33.09 6.41 14.14
C ARG A 180 32.17 5.94 13.02
N ASP A 181 32.60 4.94 12.26
CA ASP A 181 31.74 4.29 11.23
C ASP A 181 31.08 3.04 11.86
N PRO A 182 29.83 3.10 12.34
CA PRO A 182 29.16 1.94 12.89
C PRO A 182 28.98 0.88 11.81
N GLN A 183 29.14 -0.38 12.17
CA GLN A 183 28.84 -1.50 11.28
C GLN A 183 27.35 -1.54 10.95
N VAL A 184 27.00 -1.66 9.66
CA VAL A 184 25.61 -1.62 9.18
C VAL A 184 25.23 -2.99 8.65
N ILE A 185 24.10 -3.52 9.14
CA ILE A 185 23.52 -4.76 8.68
C ILE A 185 22.11 -4.47 8.14
N GLY A 186 21.90 -4.73 6.83
CA GLY A 186 20.60 -4.64 6.19
C GLY A 186 19.89 -5.99 6.14
N LEU A 187 18.59 -6.02 6.44
CA LEU A 187 17.72 -7.16 6.23
C LEU A 187 16.71 -6.83 5.14
N SER A 188 16.64 -7.65 4.11
CA SER A 188 15.74 -7.44 2.97
C SER A 188 15.05 -8.73 2.57
N ALA A 189 13.86 -8.61 1.99
CA ALA A 189 13.34 -9.67 1.14
C ALA A 189 14.18 -9.78 -0.14
N THR A 190 13.90 -10.76 -0.96
CA THR A 190 14.55 -10.93 -2.26
C THR A 190 14.26 -9.71 -3.16
N VAL A 191 15.29 -9.08 -3.70
CA VAL A 191 15.26 -7.93 -4.61
C VAL A 191 16.12 -8.22 -5.84
N GLY A 192 15.82 -7.57 -6.97
CA GLY A 192 16.51 -7.83 -8.24
C GLY A 192 17.91 -7.24 -8.35
N ASN A 193 18.22 -6.21 -7.56
CA ASN A 193 19.51 -5.49 -7.54
C ASN A 193 19.98 -5.22 -6.10
N PRO A 194 20.34 -6.24 -5.34
CA PRO A 194 20.68 -6.10 -3.93
C PRO A 194 21.90 -5.20 -3.68
N GLU A 195 22.82 -5.08 -4.62
CA GLU A 195 24.01 -4.22 -4.51
C GLU A 195 23.63 -2.74 -4.45
N GLU A 196 22.58 -2.32 -5.15
CA GLU A 196 22.09 -0.94 -5.12
C GLU A 196 21.42 -0.62 -3.79
N VAL A 197 20.66 -1.58 -3.27
CA VAL A 197 20.06 -1.50 -1.93
C VAL A 197 21.14 -1.47 -0.85
N ALA A 198 22.23 -2.23 -1.02
CA ALA A 198 23.37 -2.21 -0.11
C ALA A 198 24.05 -0.82 -0.10
N ARG A 199 24.31 -0.21 -1.28
CA ARG A 199 24.86 1.15 -1.38
C ARG A 199 23.97 2.20 -0.71
N LEU A 200 22.65 2.08 -0.88
CA LEU A 200 21.71 2.98 -0.22
C LEU A 200 21.91 3.02 1.31
N LEU A 201 22.20 1.87 1.92
CA LEU A 201 22.38 1.74 3.37
C LEU A 201 23.75 2.20 3.86
N VAL A 202 24.82 1.75 3.18
CA VAL A 202 26.16 2.03 3.66
C VAL A 202 26.70 3.37 3.18
N GLY A 203 26.07 3.97 2.16
CA GLY A 203 26.49 5.21 1.55
C GLY A 203 27.54 5.04 0.45
N ALA A 204 27.87 6.14 -0.22
CA ALA A 204 28.81 6.16 -1.35
C ALA A 204 30.23 5.78 -0.93
N GLY A 205 30.88 4.95 -1.72
CA GLY A 205 32.29 4.55 -1.56
C GLY A 205 32.55 3.51 -0.48
N ARG A 206 31.54 3.08 0.31
CA ARG A 206 31.74 2.04 1.34
C ARG A 206 31.42 0.64 0.80
N LYS A 207 32.18 -0.34 1.29
CA LYS A 207 31.95 -1.76 0.95
C LYS A 207 30.82 -2.34 1.79
N CYS A 208 29.98 -3.15 1.15
CA CYS A 208 28.94 -3.97 1.79
C CYS A 208 28.91 -5.35 1.12
N ARG A 209 28.95 -6.39 1.93
CA ARG A 209 28.82 -7.77 1.43
C ARG A 209 27.33 -8.10 1.28
N VAL A 210 26.98 -8.63 0.14
CA VAL A 210 25.62 -9.12 -0.10
C VAL A 210 25.59 -10.62 0.14
N VAL A 211 24.86 -11.03 1.15
CA VAL A 211 24.47 -12.42 1.40
C VAL A 211 23.13 -12.64 0.71
N TYR A 212 23.19 -13.15 -0.51
CA TYR A 212 22.02 -13.42 -1.30
C TYR A 212 21.65 -14.90 -1.18
N VAL A 213 20.60 -15.18 -0.44
CA VAL A 213 20.07 -16.53 -0.33
C VAL A 213 18.81 -16.61 -1.19
N PRO A 214 18.91 -17.21 -2.38
CA PRO A 214 17.75 -17.43 -3.22
C PRO A 214 16.70 -18.23 -2.44
N ALA A 215 15.44 -18.10 -2.82
CA ALA A 215 14.36 -18.78 -2.14
C ALA A 215 14.55 -20.31 -2.19
N HIS A 216 15.30 -20.86 -1.25
CA HIS A 216 15.38 -22.33 -1.06
C HIS A 216 14.04 -22.91 -0.58
N LYS A 217 13.13 -22.06 -0.09
CA LYS A 217 11.77 -22.45 0.20
C LYS A 217 11.06 -22.66 -1.13
N ARG A 218 10.72 -23.90 -1.44
CA ARG A 218 9.97 -24.23 -2.65
C ARG A 218 8.64 -23.50 -2.61
N ILE A 219 8.42 -22.58 -3.56
CA ILE A 219 7.18 -21.84 -3.74
C ILE A 219 6.42 -22.50 -4.90
N GLU A 220 5.30 -23.12 -4.58
CA GLU A 220 4.41 -23.75 -5.56
C GLU A 220 3.23 -22.83 -5.81
N VAL A 221 3.17 -22.25 -7.01
CA VAL A 221 2.07 -21.38 -7.43
C VAL A 221 1.35 -22.02 -8.61
N ALA A 222 0.04 -22.18 -8.47
CA ALA A 222 -0.83 -22.51 -9.58
C ALA A 222 -1.45 -21.25 -10.18
N VAL A 223 -1.80 -21.27 -11.47
CA VAL A 223 -2.66 -20.27 -12.09
C VAL A 223 -3.96 -20.97 -12.45
N ALA A 224 -5.08 -20.44 -12.01
CA ALA A 224 -6.40 -21.04 -12.20
C ALA A 224 -7.37 -20.03 -12.85
N TRP A 225 -8.06 -20.48 -13.89
CA TRP A 225 -9.16 -19.76 -14.52
C TRP A 225 -10.41 -20.64 -14.48
N PRO A 226 -11.23 -20.53 -13.43
CA PRO A 226 -12.41 -21.36 -13.25
C PRO A 226 -13.39 -21.25 -14.43
N ASP A 227 -13.94 -22.39 -14.87
CA ASP A 227 -14.99 -22.42 -15.86
C ASP A 227 -16.34 -22.07 -15.24
N VAL A 228 -17.14 -21.31 -15.99
CA VAL A 228 -18.52 -21.00 -15.62
C VAL A 228 -19.38 -22.24 -15.86
N ASN A 229 -20.16 -22.65 -14.88
CA ASN A 229 -21.14 -23.70 -15.00
C ASN A 229 -22.58 -23.17 -14.77
N VAL A 230 -23.58 -24.01 -14.94
CA VAL A 230 -24.99 -23.62 -14.82
C VAL A 230 -25.32 -23.09 -13.40
N SER A 231 -24.71 -23.66 -12.37
CA SER A 231 -24.95 -23.21 -11.00
C SER A 231 -24.39 -21.80 -10.75
N ASP A 232 -23.32 -21.41 -11.47
CA ASP A 232 -22.71 -20.09 -11.34
C ASP A 232 -23.61 -18.98 -11.88
N VAL A 233 -24.47 -19.26 -12.87
CA VAL A 233 -25.46 -18.31 -13.40
C VAL A 233 -26.50 -17.97 -12.33
N LYS A 234 -27.01 -18.96 -11.61
CA LYS A 234 -27.94 -18.75 -10.50
C LYS A 234 -27.26 -18.03 -9.33
N LEU A 235 -26.02 -18.46 -9.00
CA LEU A 235 -25.22 -17.86 -7.95
C LEU A 235 -24.88 -16.38 -8.28
N ALA A 236 -24.59 -16.07 -9.53
CA ALA A 236 -24.33 -14.71 -10.00
C ALA A 236 -25.51 -13.77 -9.73
N GLN A 237 -26.73 -14.22 -9.98
CA GLN A 237 -27.95 -13.45 -9.69
C GLN A 237 -28.11 -13.21 -8.17
N ALA A 238 -27.91 -14.26 -7.35
CA ALA A 238 -28.02 -14.16 -5.90
C ALA A 238 -26.95 -13.24 -5.30
N LEU A 239 -25.72 -13.29 -5.84
CA LEU A 239 -24.59 -12.50 -5.35
C LEU A 239 -24.43 -11.13 -6.05
N LEU A 240 -25.27 -10.81 -7.03
CA LEU A 240 -25.21 -9.56 -7.80
C LEU A 240 -23.83 -9.33 -8.45
N VAL A 241 -23.31 -10.36 -9.10
CA VAL A 241 -22.04 -10.37 -9.82
C VAL A 241 -22.21 -11.02 -11.19
N SER A 242 -21.17 -10.98 -12.06
CA SER A 242 -21.19 -11.76 -13.30
C SER A 242 -20.98 -13.26 -13.04
N PRO A 243 -21.42 -14.16 -13.95
CA PRO A 243 -21.20 -15.60 -13.85
C PRO A 243 -19.72 -15.98 -13.68
N GLU A 244 -18.80 -15.23 -14.32
CA GLU A 244 -17.36 -15.45 -14.25
C GLU A 244 -16.84 -15.12 -12.83
N VAL A 245 -17.37 -14.07 -12.20
CA VAL A 245 -17.04 -13.72 -10.81
C VAL A 245 -17.62 -14.77 -9.86
N ALA A 246 -18.84 -15.23 -10.09
CA ALA A 246 -19.46 -16.30 -9.29
C ALA A 246 -18.66 -17.60 -9.35
N ALA A 247 -18.16 -18.00 -10.54
CA ALA A 247 -17.29 -19.17 -10.70
C ALA A 247 -15.99 -19.04 -9.90
N ARG A 248 -15.38 -17.85 -9.90
CA ARG A 248 -14.18 -17.56 -9.09
C ARG A 248 -14.47 -17.62 -7.59
N LEU A 249 -15.59 -17.04 -7.14
CA LEU A 249 -16.01 -17.11 -5.73
C LEU A 249 -16.26 -18.55 -5.29
N ARG A 250 -16.95 -19.35 -6.11
CA ARG A 250 -17.15 -20.78 -5.85
C ARG A 250 -15.84 -21.53 -5.70
N PHE A 251 -14.89 -21.28 -6.61
CA PHE A 251 -13.56 -21.91 -6.55
C PHE A 251 -12.83 -21.52 -5.28
N ILE A 252 -12.81 -20.25 -4.90
CA ILE A 252 -12.16 -19.75 -3.68
C ILE A 252 -12.83 -20.31 -2.43
N LYS A 253 -14.18 -20.36 -2.40
CA LYS A 253 -14.93 -20.96 -1.29
C LYS A 253 -14.49 -22.39 -1.02
N GLY A 254 -14.38 -23.22 -2.07
CA GLY A 254 -13.89 -24.59 -1.94
C GLY A 254 -12.46 -24.70 -1.41
N LEU A 255 -11.60 -23.74 -1.71
CA LEU A 255 -10.24 -23.69 -1.12
C LEU A 255 -10.27 -23.35 0.37
N VAL A 256 -11.07 -22.33 0.78
CA VAL A 256 -11.22 -21.98 2.20
C VAL A 256 -11.81 -23.12 3.03
N GLU A 257 -12.73 -23.88 2.46
CA GLU A 257 -13.31 -25.08 3.11
C GLU A 257 -12.31 -26.22 3.24
N ARG A 258 -11.37 -26.33 2.28
CA ARG A 258 -10.37 -27.40 2.25
C ARG A 258 -9.21 -27.18 3.23
N TYR A 259 -8.77 -25.93 3.42
CA TYR A 259 -7.62 -25.58 4.26
C TYR A 259 -8.08 -25.03 5.61
N ARG A 260 -7.24 -25.19 6.66
CA ARG A 260 -7.55 -24.69 8.01
C ARG A 260 -7.44 -23.17 8.08
N SER A 261 -6.44 -22.59 7.35
CA SER A 261 -6.20 -21.17 7.30
C SER A 261 -5.81 -20.73 5.89
N THR A 262 -6.52 -19.76 5.34
CA THR A 262 -6.34 -19.27 3.97
C THR A 262 -6.28 -17.75 3.96
N LEU A 263 -5.21 -17.16 3.39
CA LEU A 263 -5.18 -15.76 3.06
C LEU A 263 -5.61 -15.53 1.61
N ILE A 264 -6.51 -14.58 1.40
CA ILE A 264 -7.01 -14.21 0.07
C ILE A 264 -6.56 -12.78 -0.19
N PHE A 265 -5.47 -12.63 -0.94
CA PHE A 265 -4.95 -11.32 -1.31
C PHE A 265 -5.68 -10.72 -2.50
N SER A 266 -6.01 -9.45 -2.38
CA SER A 266 -6.46 -8.59 -3.48
C SER A 266 -5.56 -7.36 -3.60
N ASN A 267 -5.54 -6.72 -4.78
CA ASN A 267 -4.68 -5.56 -4.99
C ASN A 267 -5.28 -4.26 -4.45
N THR A 268 -6.60 -4.21 -4.24
CA THR A 268 -7.30 -3.00 -3.80
C THR A 268 -8.25 -3.28 -2.64
N ARG A 269 -8.47 -2.26 -1.80
CA ARG A 269 -9.43 -2.31 -0.68
C ARG A 269 -10.87 -2.57 -1.15
N PRO A 270 -11.38 -1.88 -2.20
CA PRO A 270 -12.72 -2.16 -2.72
C PRO A 270 -12.93 -3.62 -3.15
N THR A 271 -11.91 -4.22 -3.80
CA THR A 271 -11.96 -5.64 -4.18
C THR A 271 -11.99 -6.56 -2.95
N ALA A 272 -11.21 -6.24 -1.90
CA ALA A 272 -11.23 -7.02 -0.67
C ALA A 272 -12.60 -6.98 0.00
N GLU A 273 -13.18 -5.79 0.13
CA GLU A 273 -14.53 -5.58 0.68
C GLU A 273 -15.61 -6.28 -0.17
N MET A 274 -15.50 -6.17 -1.48
CA MET A 274 -16.41 -6.85 -2.41
C MET A 274 -16.37 -8.37 -2.20
N LEU A 275 -15.19 -8.98 -2.19
CA LEU A 275 -15.03 -10.42 -1.99
C LEU A 275 -15.62 -10.86 -0.65
N ALA A 276 -15.25 -10.21 0.44
CA ALA A 276 -15.75 -10.55 1.77
C ALA A 276 -17.28 -10.39 1.87
N SER A 277 -17.83 -9.31 1.32
CA SER A 277 -19.27 -9.06 1.31
C SER A 277 -20.05 -10.13 0.51
N ARG A 278 -19.48 -10.60 -0.62
CA ARG A 278 -20.14 -11.64 -1.43
C ARG A 278 -20.11 -12.99 -0.76
N PHE A 279 -19.04 -13.36 -0.06
CA PHE A 279 -19.00 -14.57 0.76
C PHE A 279 -20.03 -14.53 1.90
N LYS A 280 -20.15 -13.39 2.56
CA LYS A 280 -21.17 -13.22 3.63
C LYS A 280 -22.61 -13.15 3.11
N LEU A 281 -22.81 -12.62 1.91
CA LEU A 281 -24.12 -12.67 1.24
C LEU A 281 -24.48 -14.10 0.85
N TRP A 282 -23.49 -14.91 0.45
CA TRP A 282 -23.68 -16.32 0.13
C TRP A 282 -23.98 -17.16 1.37
N ASP A 283 -23.20 -16.96 2.44
CA ASP A 283 -23.31 -17.66 3.70
C ASP A 283 -22.87 -16.74 4.84
N GLU A 284 -23.84 -16.27 5.64
CA GLU A 284 -23.58 -15.31 6.72
C GLU A 284 -22.62 -15.87 7.78
N LYS A 285 -22.65 -17.21 7.99
CA LYS A 285 -21.80 -17.90 8.97
C LYS A 285 -20.44 -18.31 8.40
N PHE A 286 -20.18 -18.07 7.10
CA PHE A 286 -18.92 -18.46 6.49
C PHE A 286 -17.74 -17.79 7.20
N PRO A 287 -16.74 -18.55 7.71
CA PRO A 287 -15.71 -18.06 8.61
C PRO A 287 -14.62 -17.28 7.86
N ILE A 288 -15.02 -16.17 7.23
CA ILE A 288 -14.14 -15.28 6.47
C ILE A 288 -14.29 -13.83 6.97
N TYR A 289 -13.15 -13.13 7.09
CA TYR A 289 -13.06 -11.75 7.56
C TYR A 289 -12.22 -10.91 6.60
N VAL A 290 -12.27 -9.59 6.77
CA VAL A 290 -11.52 -8.62 5.97
C VAL A 290 -10.41 -8.00 6.81
N HIS A 291 -9.24 -7.74 6.18
CA HIS A 291 -8.13 -7.03 6.80
C HIS A 291 -7.45 -6.06 5.82
N HIS A 292 -7.56 -4.75 6.09
CA HIS A 292 -6.88 -3.70 5.31
C HIS A 292 -6.63 -2.44 6.14
N GLY A 293 -5.78 -1.56 5.63
CA GLY A 293 -5.32 -0.37 6.36
C GLY A 293 -6.39 0.66 6.77
N SER A 294 -7.60 0.61 6.17
CA SER A 294 -8.71 1.50 6.55
C SER A 294 -9.54 1.01 7.73
N LEU A 295 -9.33 -0.22 8.18
CA LEU A 295 -9.96 -0.73 9.40
C LEU A 295 -9.30 -0.11 10.64
N SER A 296 -10.04 0.01 11.73
CA SER A 296 -9.51 0.46 13.00
C SER A 296 -8.40 -0.49 13.50
N GLN A 297 -7.47 0.04 14.29
CA GLN A 297 -6.37 -0.79 14.82
C GLN A 297 -6.88 -1.96 15.67
N PRO A 298 -7.87 -1.80 16.58
CA PRO A 298 -8.43 -2.91 17.34
C PRO A 298 -9.02 -4.01 16.45
N GLU A 299 -9.79 -3.63 15.41
CA GLU A 299 -10.36 -4.60 14.46
C GLU A 299 -9.29 -5.42 13.75
N ARG A 300 -8.21 -4.77 13.31
CA ARG A 300 -7.10 -5.47 12.64
C ARG A 300 -6.42 -6.48 13.56
N VAL A 301 -6.02 -6.04 14.75
CA VAL A 301 -5.35 -6.91 15.75
C VAL A 301 -6.23 -8.11 16.07
N ARG A 302 -7.52 -7.90 16.19
CA ARG A 302 -8.47 -8.95 16.50
C ARG A 302 -8.59 -10.01 15.40
N VAL A 303 -8.70 -9.60 14.12
CA VAL A 303 -8.72 -10.54 12.99
C VAL A 303 -7.42 -11.35 12.95
N GLU A 304 -6.28 -10.72 13.24
CA GLU A 304 -4.98 -11.39 13.34
C GLU A 304 -4.97 -12.44 14.46
N GLU A 305 -5.51 -12.12 15.64
CA GLU A 305 -5.61 -13.05 16.77
C GLU A 305 -6.56 -14.21 16.51
N MET A 306 -7.74 -13.93 15.93
CA MET A 306 -8.71 -14.97 15.56
C MET A 306 -8.10 -15.95 14.55
N LEU A 307 -7.35 -15.45 13.56
CA LEU A 307 -6.63 -16.31 12.60
C LEU A 307 -5.57 -17.15 13.31
N ARG A 308 -4.79 -16.54 14.22
CA ARG A 308 -3.74 -17.24 15.00
C ARG A 308 -4.30 -18.34 15.88
N ARG A 309 -5.47 -18.13 16.49
CA ARG A 309 -6.18 -19.12 17.31
C ARG A 309 -6.93 -20.18 16.51
N GLY A 310 -7.04 -19.99 15.17
CA GLY A 310 -7.80 -20.90 14.29
C GLY A 310 -9.31 -20.79 14.41
N GLU A 311 -9.82 -19.68 14.95
CA GLU A 311 -11.25 -19.39 15.08
C GLU A 311 -11.88 -19.02 13.73
N ILE A 312 -11.06 -18.55 12.78
CA ILE A 312 -11.46 -18.23 11.40
C ILE A 312 -10.63 -18.99 10.39
N ARG A 313 -11.22 -19.32 9.23
CA ARG A 313 -10.54 -20.08 8.16
C ARG A 313 -10.02 -19.22 7.03
N GLY A 314 -10.57 -18.03 6.83
CA GLY A 314 -10.22 -17.17 5.72
C GLY A 314 -10.11 -15.71 6.11
N VAL A 315 -9.10 -15.01 5.56
CA VAL A 315 -8.97 -13.56 5.64
C VAL A 315 -8.76 -13.00 4.25
N VAL A 316 -9.67 -12.11 3.82
CA VAL A 316 -9.49 -11.32 2.60
C VAL A 316 -8.69 -10.08 2.97
N CYS A 317 -7.54 -9.89 2.33
CA CYS A 317 -6.61 -8.83 2.71
C CYS A 317 -5.97 -8.13 1.49
N THR A 318 -5.38 -6.98 1.77
CA THR A 318 -4.53 -6.23 0.84
C THR A 318 -3.06 -6.33 1.28
N SER A 319 -2.21 -5.39 0.89
CA SER A 319 -0.80 -5.31 1.32
C SER A 319 -0.62 -5.27 2.85
N SER A 320 -1.66 -5.02 3.62
CA SER A 320 -1.60 -4.97 5.09
C SER A 320 -1.14 -6.28 5.76
N MET A 321 -1.26 -7.41 5.06
CA MET A 321 -0.78 -8.73 5.52
C MET A 321 0.40 -9.26 4.69
N GLU A 322 0.98 -8.48 3.79
CA GLU A 322 2.21 -8.83 3.06
C GLU A 322 3.43 -8.81 3.94
N LEU A 323 3.50 -7.91 4.92
CA LEU A 323 4.67 -7.65 5.75
C LEU A 323 4.69 -8.50 7.02
N GLY A 324 5.86 -8.66 7.60
CA GLY A 324 6.33 -9.53 8.67
C GLY A 324 5.52 -9.67 9.96
N ILE A 325 4.23 -9.42 9.96
CA ILE A 325 3.35 -9.69 11.11
C ILE A 325 3.29 -11.19 11.35
N ASP A 326 3.52 -11.62 12.58
CA ASP A 326 3.34 -13.02 12.98
C ASP A 326 1.85 -13.33 13.14
N ILE A 327 1.24 -13.79 12.05
CA ILE A 327 -0.17 -14.20 11.99
C ILE A 327 -0.39 -15.69 12.30
N GLY A 328 0.66 -16.38 12.77
CA GLY A 328 0.61 -17.81 13.01
C GLY A 328 0.70 -18.65 11.72
N HIS A 329 0.12 -19.84 11.76
CA HIS A 329 0.22 -20.80 10.65
C HIS A 329 -0.81 -20.54 9.56
N VAL A 330 -0.33 -20.23 8.34
CA VAL A 330 -1.17 -20.12 7.13
C VAL A 330 -0.89 -21.34 6.24
N ASP A 331 -1.93 -22.08 5.91
CA ASP A 331 -1.82 -23.29 5.08
C ASP A 331 -1.76 -22.97 3.60
N PHE A 332 -2.56 -22.01 3.15
CA PHE A 332 -2.72 -21.72 1.73
C PHE A 332 -2.92 -20.23 1.44
N VAL A 333 -2.44 -19.79 0.27
CA VAL A 333 -2.63 -18.42 -0.20
C VAL A 333 -3.39 -18.41 -1.53
N VAL A 334 -4.44 -17.60 -1.59
CA VAL A 334 -5.14 -17.28 -2.82
C VAL A 334 -4.79 -15.83 -3.21
N GLN A 335 -4.37 -15.64 -4.43
CA GLN A 335 -4.21 -14.33 -5.03
C GLN A 335 -5.36 -14.09 -6.00
N TYR A 336 -6.21 -13.11 -5.73
CA TYR A 336 -7.30 -12.70 -6.64
C TYR A 336 -6.78 -11.70 -7.65
N ASN A 337 -6.80 -12.06 -8.92
CA ASN A 337 -6.11 -11.44 -10.04
C ASN A 337 -4.58 -11.45 -9.88
N SER A 338 -3.84 -11.04 -10.91
CA SER A 338 -2.37 -10.98 -10.88
C SER A 338 -1.85 -10.06 -9.77
N PRO A 339 -0.79 -10.44 -9.05
CA PRO A 339 -0.14 -9.57 -8.07
C PRO A 339 0.71 -8.45 -8.70
N ARG A 340 0.82 -8.40 -10.01
CA ARG A 340 1.53 -7.41 -10.83
C ARG A 340 3.07 -7.50 -10.78
N GLU A 341 3.65 -7.94 -9.69
CA GLU A 341 5.10 -8.04 -9.44
C GLU A 341 5.46 -9.41 -8.87
N VAL A 342 6.63 -9.94 -9.24
CA VAL A 342 7.17 -11.19 -8.69
C VAL A 342 7.50 -11.02 -7.21
N ARG A 343 8.05 -9.87 -6.82
CA ARG A 343 8.34 -9.54 -5.42
C ARG A 343 7.11 -9.71 -4.54
N ARG A 344 5.97 -9.17 -4.95
CA ARG A 344 4.70 -9.31 -4.21
C ARG A 344 4.19 -10.74 -4.20
N LEU A 345 4.33 -11.46 -5.32
CA LEU A 345 3.98 -12.88 -5.38
C LEU A 345 4.76 -13.69 -4.35
N ILE A 346 6.08 -13.44 -4.22
CA ILE A 346 6.95 -14.08 -3.22
C ILE A 346 6.50 -13.71 -1.80
N GLN A 347 6.25 -12.45 -1.52
CA GLN A 347 5.84 -11.96 -0.20
C GLN A 347 4.49 -12.53 0.23
N ARG A 348 3.49 -12.55 -0.68
CA ARG A 348 2.14 -13.07 -0.42
C ARG A 348 2.12 -14.58 -0.25
N VAL A 349 2.62 -15.33 -1.24
CA VAL A 349 2.63 -16.81 -1.18
C VAL A 349 3.58 -17.30 -0.10
N GLY A 350 4.66 -16.57 0.16
CA GLY A 350 5.59 -16.82 1.25
C GLY A 350 4.96 -16.81 2.64
N ARG A 351 3.76 -16.24 2.83
CA ARG A 351 3.00 -16.32 4.08
C ARG A 351 2.52 -17.73 4.40
N SER A 352 2.33 -18.60 3.40
CA SER A 352 2.03 -20.01 3.63
C SER A 352 3.31 -20.80 4.01
N GLY A 353 3.15 -21.79 4.90
CA GLY A 353 4.22 -22.70 5.31
C GLY A 353 5.34 -22.03 6.12
N HIS A 354 5.11 -21.66 7.35
CA HIS A 354 6.01 -20.89 8.23
C HIS A 354 7.39 -21.52 8.59
N SER A 355 7.75 -22.70 8.09
CA SER A 355 9.07 -23.28 8.31
C SER A 355 9.83 -23.43 6.99
N LEU A 356 11.17 -23.28 7.04
CA LEU A 356 12.07 -23.49 5.89
C LEU A 356 11.95 -24.91 5.26
N ARG A 357 11.43 -25.87 6.01
CA ARG A 357 11.21 -27.25 5.57
C ARG A 357 9.86 -27.47 4.88
N ARG A 358 8.93 -26.48 4.92
CA ARG A 358 7.59 -26.61 4.32
C ARG A 358 7.51 -25.83 3.01
N VAL A 359 6.81 -26.39 2.03
CA VAL A 359 6.54 -25.76 0.74
C VAL A 359 5.52 -24.65 0.93
N SER A 360 5.79 -23.45 0.42
CA SER A 360 4.79 -22.40 0.31
C SER A 360 3.85 -22.66 -0.86
N ARG A 361 2.55 -22.67 -0.62
CA ARG A 361 1.53 -23.00 -1.62
C ARG A 361 0.55 -21.88 -1.83
N GLY A 362 0.26 -21.60 -3.10
CA GLY A 362 -0.74 -20.62 -3.47
C GLY A 362 -1.28 -20.81 -4.87
N VAL A 363 -2.34 -20.06 -5.15
CA VAL A 363 -2.98 -20.02 -6.47
C VAL A 363 -3.31 -18.58 -6.85
N ILE A 364 -3.04 -18.22 -8.11
CA ILE A 364 -3.51 -16.98 -8.71
C ILE A 364 -4.81 -17.30 -9.44
N VAL A 365 -5.93 -16.67 -9.03
CA VAL A 365 -7.24 -16.85 -9.65
C VAL A 365 -7.48 -15.71 -10.62
N VAL A 366 -7.39 -15.99 -11.92
CA VAL A 366 -7.43 -14.99 -12.98
C VAL A 366 -8.83 -14.78 -13.56
N GLY A 367 -9.07 -13.61 -14.14
CA GLY A 367 -10.38 -13.18 -14.63
C GLY A 367 -10.43 -12.69 -16.10
N SER A 368 -9.27 -12.49 -16.74
CA SER A 368 -9.18 -12.02 -18.12
C SER A 368 -7.97 -12.61 -18.84
N SER A 369 -7.90 -12.43 -20.16
CA SER A 369 -6.77 -12.87 -20.98
C SER A 369 -5.47 -12.16 -20.56
N ASP A 370 -5.52 -10.82 -20.35
CA ASP A 370 -4.38 -10.03 -19.87
C ASP A 370 -3.88 -10.52 -18.50
N ASP A 371 -4.79 -10.72 -17.56
CA ASP A 371 -4.51 -11.19 -16.20
C ASP A 371 -3.89 -12.59 -16.18
N ALA A 372 -4.37 -13.47 -17.08
CA ALA A 372 -3.82 -14.81 -17.23
C ALA A 372 -2.39 -14.79 -17.81
N LEU A 373 -2.15 -14.04 -18.89
CA LEU A 373 -0.83 -13.92 -19.49
C LEU A 373 0.19 -13.33 -18.51
N GLU A 374 -0.21 -12.28 -17.79
CA GLU A 374 0.61 -11.66 -16.74
C GLU A 374 0.95 -12.66 -15.62
N SER A 375 -0.04 -13.42 -15.15
CA SER A 375 0.16 -14.44 -14.09
C SER A 375 1.06 -15.58 -14.55
N ILE A 376 0.97 -15.99 -15.83
CA ILE A 376 1.86 -17.00 -16.44
C ILE A 376 3.29 -16.48 -16.47
N VAL A 377 3.51 -15.23 -16.90
CA VAL A 377 4.82 -14.56 -16.93
C VAL A 377 5.39 -14.44 -15.52
N LEU A 378 4.61 -13.97 -14.56
CA LEU A 378 5.07 -13.82 -13.17
C LEU A 378 5.49 -15.17 -12.56
N LYS A 379 4.71 -16.23 -12.79
CA LYS A 379 5.09 -17.58 -12.36
C LYS A 379 6.40 -18.06 -13.01
N HIS A 380 6.58 -17.80 -14.28
CA HIS A 380 7.81 -18.16 -14.99
C HIS A 380 9.02 -17.41 -14.46
N ARG A 381 8.90 -16.09 -14.28
CA ARG A 381 9.93 -15.23 -13.67
C ARG A 381 10.27 -15.67 -12.26
N LEU A 382 9.25 -16.02 -11.44
CA LEU A 382 9.45 -16.60 -10.11
C LEU A 382 10.31 -17.86 -10.17
N GLY A 383 10.01 -18.76 -11.09
CA GLY A 383 10.79 -20.00 -11.29
C GLY A 383 12.24 -19.77 -11.71
N LYS A 384 12.53 -18.65 -12.37
CA LYS A 384 13.88 -18.21 -12.78
C LYS A 384 14.58 -17.32 -11.76
N GLY A 385 13.91 -16.92 -10.66
CA GLY A 385 14.44 -15.98 -9.68
C GLY A 385 14.57 -14.54 -10.19
N LEU A 386 13.85 -14.18 -11.27
CA LEU A 386 13.85 -12.85 -11.86
C LEU A 386 12.87 -11.94 -11.11
N VAL A 387 13.39 -11.17 -10.17
CA VAL A 387 12.64 -10.20 -9.37
C VAL A 387 12.87 -8.79 -9.91
N GLU A 388 11.90 -7.91 -9.72
CA GLU A 388 11.98 -6.52 -10.13
C GLU A 388 13.09 -5.78 -9.36
N PRO A 389 13.85 -4.89 -10.05
CA PRO A 389 14.87 -4.08 -9.40
C PRO A 389 14.26 -2.96 -8.56
N SER A 390 14.91 -2.61 -7.46
CA SER A 390 14.64 -1.39 -6.71
C SER A 390 15.22 -0.17 -7.44
N ARG A 391 14.51 0.97 -7.37
CA ARG A 391 14.93 2.24 -8.00
C ARG A 391 14.90 3.38 -6.96
N PRO A 392 15.96 3.53 -6.16
CA PRO A 392 16.04 4.61 -5.16
C PRO A 392 15.95 5.98 -5.80
N PRO A 393 15.15 6.92 -5.24
CA PRO A 393 15.08 8.29 -5.73
C PRO A 393 16.46 8.97 -5.66
N GLN A 394 16.84 9.62 -6.75
CA GLN A 394 18.10 10.36 -6.82
C GLN A 394 17.89 11.84 -6.51
N LYS A 395 18.70 12.40 -5.63
CA LYS A 395 18.72 13.82 -5.20
C LYS A 395 17.32 14.39 -4.89
N PRO A 396 16.49 13.81 -3.99
CA PRO A 396 15.20 14.40 -3.66
C PRO A 396 15.42 15.72 -2.87
N LEU A 397 15.10 16.87 -3.50
CA LEU A 397 15.42 18.19 -2.98
C LEU A 397 14.61 18.56 -1.73
N ASP A 398 13.42 18.04 -1.56
CA ASP A 398 12.62 18.26 -0.36
C ASP A 398 13.18 17.50 0.86
N VAL A 399 13.71 16.29 0.64
CA VAL A 399 14.46 15.56 1.68
C VAL A 399 15.73 16.32 2.04
N LEU A 400 16.48 16.79 1.03
CA LEU A 400 17.68 17.58 1.22
C LEU A 400 17.40 18.85 2.04
N ALA A 401 16.32 19.57 1.71
CA ALA A 401 15.87 20.78 2.41
C ALA A 401 15.55 20.51 3.89
N HIS A 402 14.78 19.47 4.15
CA HIS A 402 14.40 19.08 5.51
C HIS A 402 15.61 18.68 6.35
N GLU A 403 16.50 17.89 5.77
CA GLU A 403 17.71 17.43 6.44
C GLU A 403 18.74 18.54 6.65
N LEU A 404 18.79 19.54 5.76
CA LEU A 404 19.63 20.74 5.92
C LEU A 404 19.16 21.58 7.12
N VAL A 405 17.85 21.82 7.26
CA VAL A 405 17.30 22.52 8.43
C VAL A 405 17.57 21.73 9.70
N GLY A 406 17.35 20.40 9.69
CA GLY A 406 17.69 19.54 10.83
C GLY A 406 19.17 19.56 11.19
N TYR A 407 20.06 19.68 10.20
CA TYR A 407 21.51 19.87 10.42
C TYR A 407 21.82 21.20 11.10
N ALA A 408 21.21 22.30 10.62
CA ALA A 408 21.38 23.62 11.22
C ALA A 408 20.90 23.64 12.69
N ILE A 409 19.80 22.99 12.99
CA ILE A 409 19.28 22.87 14.39
C ILE A 409 20.23 22.04 15.26
N ALA A 410 20.78 20.94 14.72
CA ALA A 410 21.59 20.00 15.49
C ALA A 410 23.04 20.48 15.72
N TRP A 411 23.68 21.02 14.69
CA TRP A 411 25.13 21.34 14.71
C TRP A 411 25.47 22.78 14.36
N GLY A 412 24.75 23.43 13.46
CA GLY A 412 25.06 24.80 13.05
C GLY A 412 26.42 24.93 12.34
N GLY A 413 26.81 23.92 11.57
CA GLY A 413 28.07 23.92 10.79
C GLY A 413 28.00 24.77 9.51
N SER A 414 28.97 24.61 8.63
CA SER A 414 29.00 25.31 7.32
C SER A 414 28.15 24.59 6.28
N LEU A 415 27.89 25.24 5.15
CA LEU A 415 27.20 24.65 4.02
C LEU A 415 28.06 23.57 3.35
N GLU A 416 29.36 23.78 3.31
CA GLU A 416 30.35 22.82 2.81
C GLU A 416 30.41 21.57 3.67
N ASP A 417 30.38 21.71 5.01
CA ASP A 417 30.31 20.57 5.92
C ASP A 417 29.08 19.71 5.67
N PHE A 418 27.93 20.34 5.39
CA PHE A 418 26.72 19.61 5.06
C PHE A 418 26.78 19.01 3.65
N TYR A 419 27.38 19.69 2.69
CA TYR A 419 27.62 19.19 1.34
C TYR A 419 28.43 17.89 1.35
N GLU A 420 29.58 17.92 2.03
CA GLU A 420 30.42 16.73 2.18
C GLU A 420 29.72 15.58 2.90
N LEU A 421 28.90 15.90 3.90
CA LEU A 421 28.09 14.89 4.58
C LEU A 421 27.01 14.31 3.62
N ALA A 422 26.31 15.17 2.88
CA ALA A 422 25.21 14.74 2.03
C ALA A 422 25.68 13.85 0.87
N ARG A 423 26.81 14.18 0.23
CA ARG A 423 27.37 13.38 -0.87
C ARG A 423 27.85 11.98 -0.48
N ARG A 424 28.07 11.73 0.80
CA ARG A 424 28.38 10.38 1.30
C ARG A 424 27.14 9.47 1.30
N ALA A 425 25.94 10.03 1.32
CA ALA A 425 24.72 9.28 1.15
C ALA A 425 24.49 8.97 -0.33
N GLU A 426 24.28 7.70 -0.70
CA GLU A 426 24.21 7.24 -2.09
C GLU A 426 23.19 8.01 -2.96
N PRO A 427 21.96 8.35 -2.50
CA PRO A 427 21.03 9.15 -3.30
C PRO A 427 21.51 10.57 -3.63
N PHE A 428 22.50 11.08 -2.92
CA PHE A 428 23.04 12.43 -3.07
C PHE A 428 24.50 12.44 -3.56
N ARG A 429 25.03 11.29 -3.98
CA ARG A 429 26.41 11.17 -4.45
C ARG A 429 26.76 12.18 -5.56
N ASP A 430 25.81 12.36 -6.48
CA ASP A 430 25.97 13.25 -7.64
C ASP A 430 25.35 14.65 -7.41
N LEU A 431 25.15 15.05 -6.14
CA LEU A 431 24.69 16.38 -5.77
C LEU A 431 25.80 17.40 -6.12
N SER A 432 25.45 18.47 -6.85
CA SER A 432 26.37 19.59 -7.06
C SER A 432 26.26 20.60 -5.91
N PHE A 433 27.34 21.37 -5.69
CA PHE A 433 27.31 22.42 -4.68
C PHE A 433 26.30 23.50 -5.01
N ASP A 434 26.15 23.84 -6.30
CA ASP A 434 25.16 24.82 -6.77
C ASP A 434 23.73 24.40 -6.50
N GLU A 435 23.39 23.11 -6.69
CA GLU A 435 22.06 22.57 -6.32
C GLU A 435 21.79 22.73 -4.81
N LEU A 436 22.78 22.47 -3.97
CA LEU A 436 22.66 22.67 -2.53
C LEU A 436 22.49 24.15 -2.17
N VAL A 437 23.26 25.03 -2.80
CA VAL A 437 23.16 26.49 -2.59
C VAL A 437 21.79 27.02 -2.98
N GLN A 438 21.22 26.54 -4.09
CA GLN A 438 19.83 26.89 -4.50
C GLN A 438 18.80 26.46 -3.45
N VAL A 439 18.92 25.23 -2.92
CA VAL A 439 18.03 24.75 -1.84
C VAL A 439 18.23 25.57 -0.57
N ALA A 440 19.47 25.87 -0.18
CA ALA A 440 19.78 26.62 1.04
C ALA A 440 19.25 28.06 0.97
N LYS A 441 19.41 28.76 -0.15
CA LYS A 441 18.84 30.09 -0.41
C LYS A 441 17.32 30.08 -0.36
N PHE A 442 16.69 29.08 -1.00
CA PHE A 442 15.24 28.92 -0.94
C PHE A 442 14.73 28.73 0.49
N MET A 443 15.42 27.93 1.30
CA MET A 443 15.05 27.75 2.73
C MET A 443 15.32 29.02 3.56
N GLU A 444 16.29 29.84 3.19
CA GLU A 444 16.57 31.15 3.82
C GLU A 444 15.48 32.16 3.47
N GLU A 445 15.05 32.24 2.21
CA GLU A 445 13.92 33.09 1.76
C GLU A 445 12.62 32.73 2.50
N LEU A 446 12.41 31.47 2.81
CA LEU A 446 11.28 31.01 3.63
C LEU A 446 11.44 31.32 5.13
N GLY A 447 12.58 31.88 5.57
CA GLY A 447 12.89 32.16 6.96
C GLY A 447 13.12 30.89 7.81
N LEU A 448 13.41 29.75 7.18
CA LEU A 448 13.70 28.48 7.83
C LEU A 448 15.18 28.27 8.13
N LEU A 449 16.04 29.01 7.45
CA LEU A 449 17.48 29.06 7.67
C LEU A 449 17.96 30.53 7.76
N ARG A 450 19.13 30.71 8.32
CA ARG A 450 19.95 31.90 8.21
C ARG A 450 21.37 31.49 7.84
N ILE A 451 21.92 32.10 6.79
CA ILE A 451 23.27 31.85 6.31
C ILE A 451 24.08 33.12 6.58
N SER A 452 24.98 33.09 7.55
CA SER A 452 25.83 34.21 7.86
C SER A 452 27.28 33.74 8.07
N GLU A 453 28.24 34.41 7.45
CA GLU A 453 29.67 34.05 7.53
C GLU A 453 29.90 32.55 7.28
N ASN A 454 29.24 32.00 6.26
CA ASN A 454 29.27 30.60 5.89
C ASN A 454 28.75 29.59 6.97
N ARG A 455 28.07 30.10 7.99
CA ARG A 455 27.46 29.24 9.05
C ARG A 455 25.98 29.16 8.88
N LEU A 456 25.49 27.92 8.99
CA LEU A 456 24.07 27.58 8.98
C LEU A 456 23.48 27.72 10.39
N ARG A 457 22.43 28.51 10.52
CA ARG A 457 21.67 28.65 11.76
C ARG A 457 20.17 28.47 11.47
N PRO A 458 19.38 27.95 12.42
CA PRO A 458 17.93 27.97 12.27
C PRO A 458 17.42 29.39 12.20
N GLY A 459 16.44 29.67 11.35
CA GLY A 459 15.80 30.99 11.17
C GLY A 459 14.95 31.48 12.35
N GLY A 460 14.82 30.68 13.40
CA GLY A 460 14.04 30.94 14.60
C GLY A 460 13.02 29.84 14.91
N ARG A 461 11.95 30.18 15.64
CA ARG A 461 10.91 29.20 16.04
C ARG A 461 10.30 28.46 14.85
N ARG A 462 10.11 29.17 13.74
CA ARG A 462 9.53 28.59 12.50
C ARG A 462 10.34 27.39 11.98
N SER A 463 11.68 27.38 12.13
CA SER A 463 12.53 26.25 11.74
C SER A 463 12.21 24.99 12.55
N TYR A 464 11.95 25.15 13.84
CA TYR A 464 11.58 24.04 14.72
C TYR A 464 10.17 23.54 14.41
N ASP A 465 9.20 24.45 14.24
CA ASP A 465 7.83 24.09 13.90
C ASP A 465 7.78 23.34 12.55
N TYR A 466 8.55 23.80 11.56
CA TYR A 466 8.73 23.12 10.28
C TYR A 466 9.35 21.74 10.46
N PHE A 467 10.52 21.65 11.09
CA PHE A 467 11.27 20.41 11.24
C PHE A 467 10.44 19.34 11.95
N TYR A 468 9.81 19.69 13.07
CA TYR A 468 8.99 18.73 13.83
C TYR A 468 7.64 18.44 13.19
N GLY A 469 7.09 19.34 12.39
CA GLY A 469 5.82 19.19 11.70
C GLY A 469 5.87 18.40 10.38
N THR A 470 7.06 18.24 9.77
CA THR A 470 7.22 17.62 8.44
C THR A 470 8.19 16.42 8.42
N LEU A 471 8.26 15.67 9.51
CA LEU A 471 9.15 14.51 9.66
C LEU A 471 8.90 13.39 8.65
N SER A 472 7.65 13.22 8.22
CA SER A 472 7.25 12.16 7.31
C SER A 472 7.25 12.63 5.86
N THR A 473 7.87 11.85 4.98
CA THR A 473 7.78 12.05 3.54
C THR A 473 6.56 11.36 2.92
N ILE A 474 5.76 10.67 3.74
CA ILE A 474 4.50 10.03 3.31
C ILE A 474 3.44 11.15 3.16
N PRO A 475 2.81 11.29 1.99
CA PRO A 475 1.76 12.27 1.80
C PRO A 475 0.58 12.02 2.76
N GLU A 476 0.04 13.08 3.36
CA GLU A 476 -1.25 12.99 4.04
C GLU A 476 -2.35 12.91 2.97
N VAL A 477 -2.92 11.72 2.80
CA VAL A 477 -4.03 11.48 1.87
C VAL A 477 -5.33 11.85 2.56
N ARG A 478 -6.00 12.89 2.07
CA ARG A 478 -7.35 13.25 2.50
C ARG A 478 -8.38 12.40 1.77
N GLN A 479 -9.52 12.21 2.42
CA GLN A 479 -10.68 11.57 1.80
C GLN A 479 -11.81 12.60 1.69
N TYR A 480 -12.43 12.66 0.51
CA TYR A 480 -13.59 13.48 0.21
C TYR A 480 -14.85 12.62 0.18
N TYR A 481 -15.89 13.11 0.81
CA TYR A 481 -17.21 12.50 0.69
C TYR A 481 -17.81 12.84 -0.67
N VAL A 482 -18.33 11.86 -1.39
CA VAL A 482 -19.08 12.08 -2.63
C VAL A 482 -20.57 12.05 -2.28
N VAL A 483 -21.25 13.17 -2.53
CA VAL A 483 -22.66 13.34 -2.15
C VAL A 483 -23.48 13.75 -3.36
N GLU A 484 -24.57 13.04 -3.61
CA GLU A 484 -25.53 13.39 -4.64
C GLU A 484 -26.30 14.66 -4.23
N ARG A 485 -26.21 15.72 -5.04
CA ARG A 485 -26.78 17.03 -4.70
C ARG A 485 -28.31 17.02 -4.56
N GLY A 486 -29.01 16.19 -5.35
CA GLY A 486 -30.48 16.14 -5.35
C GLY A 486 -31.05 15.39 -4.15
N SER A 487 -30.49 14.22 -3.80
CA SER A 487 -30.98 13.37 -2.71
C SER A 487 -30.24 13.60 -1.39
N GLY A 488 -29.06 14.20 -1.41
CA GLY A 488 -28.15 14.28 -0.26
C GLY A 488 -27.51 12.92 0.13
N ASP A 489 -27.62 11.90 -0.74
CA ASP A 489 -27.08 10.58 -0.47
C ASP A 489 -25.56 10.56 -0.57
N LEU A 490 -24.93 9.86 0.39
CA LEU A 490 -23.51 9.54 0.31
C LEU A 490 -23.29 8.45 -0.75
N VAL A 491 -22.62 8.80 -1.84
CA VAL A 491 -22.27 7.88 -2.92
C VAL A 491 -21.02 7.07 -2.57
N GLY A 492 -20.03 7.71 -1.92
CA GLY A 492 -18.77 7.04 -1.54
C GLY A 492 -17.70 8.00 -1.02
N LEU A 493 -16.45 7.53 -1.03
CA LEU A 493 -15.27 8.30 -0.65
C LEU A 493 -14.27 8.30 -1.79
N LEU A 494 -13.67 9.44 -2.08
CA LEU A 494 -12.56 9.62 -3.01
C LEU A 494 -11.33 10.10 -2.27
N ASP A 495 -10.15 9.69 -2.72
CA ASP A 495 -8.90 10.25 -2.21
C ASP A 495 -8.57 11.61 -2.85
N ASP A 496 -7.71 12.37 -2.17
CA ASP A 496 -7.28 13.71 -2.57
C ASP A 496 -6.62 13.74 -3.97
N TYR A 497 -5.90 12.69 -4.31
CA TYR A 497 -5.27 12.56 -5.63
C TYR A 497 -6.32 12.41 -6.73
N PHE A 498 -7.29 11.52 -6.55
CA PHE A 498 -8.37 11.35 -7.52
C PHE A 498 -9.20 12.63 -7.68
N VAL A 499 -9.52 13.28 -6.56
CA VAL A 499 -10.27 14.53 -6.59
C VAL A 499 -9.50 15.62 -7.32
N SER A 500 -8.20 15.74 -7.07
CA SER A 500 -7.35 16.73 -7.73
C SER A 500 -7.16 16.47 -9.22
N GLU A 501 -7.13 15.22 -9.65
CA GLU A 501 -6.88 14.84 -11.05
C GLU A 501 -8.18 14.82 -11.89
N TYR A 502 -9.32 14.40 -11.29
CA TYR A 502 -10.51 14.03 -12.06
C TYR A 502 -11.81 14.73 -11.63
N CYS A 503 -11.83 15.53 -10.55
CA CYS A 503 -13.07 16.11 -10.02
C CYS A 503 -13.16 17.63 -10.23
N GLU A 504 -13.23 18.10 -11.48
CA GLU A 504 -13.67 19.48 -11.77
C GLU A 504 -15.20 19.56 -11.97
N PRO A 505 -15.84 20.70 -11.71
CA PRO A 505 -17.21 20.92 -12.15
C PRO A 505 -17.39 20.61 -13.63
N GLY A 506 -18.35 19.77 -13.98
CA GLY A 506 -18.59 19.23 -15.32
C GLY A 506 -17.78 17.98 -15.66
N ALA A 507 -16.75 17.62 -14.89
CA ALA A 507 -16.05 16.33 -15.05
C ALA A 507 -16.95 15.17 -14.66
N ARG A 508 -16.76 14.02 -15.32
CA ARG A 508 -17.56 12.82 -15.08
C ARG A 508 -16.70 11.69 -14.59
N PHE A 509 -17.17 10.98 -13.57
CA PHE A 509 -16.50 9.79 -13.07
C PHE A 509 -17.52 8.71 -12.69
N ILE A 510 -17.03 7.47 -12.59
CA ILE A 510 -17.85 6.32 -12.23
C ILE A 510 -17.61 5.97 -10.79
N MET A 511 -18.67 5.88 -9.99
CA MET A 511 -18.62 5.40 -8.62
C MET A 511 -19.88 4.61 -8.29
N ALA A 512 -19.76 3.54 -7.53
CA ALA A 512 -20.87 2.64 -7.20
C ALA A 512 -21.65 2.15 -8.43
N GLY A 513 -20.94 1.94 -9.57
CA GLY A 513 -21.51 1.44 -10.81
C GLY A 513 -22.32 2.47 -11.63
N ARG A 514 -22.17 3.79 -11.37
CA ARG A 514 -22.82 4.89 -12.12
C ARG A 514 -21.83 5.95 -12.55
N PRO A 515 -22.09 6.60 -13.68
CA PRO A 515 -21.46 7.87 -13.99
C PRO A 515 -22.10 8.98 -13.13
N TRP A 516 -21.23 9.84 -12.65
CA TRP A 516 -21.58 11.01 -11.89
C TRP A 516 -20.90 12.20 -12.51
N GLU A 517 -21.64 13.30 -12.66
CA GLU A 517 -21.09 14.57 -13.05
C GLU A 517 -20.82 15.43 -11.82
N VAL A 518 -19.62 15.95 -11.71
CA VAL A 518 -19.23 16.84 -10.62
C VAL A 518 -19.95 18.18 -10.79
N ILE A 519 -20.76 18.54 -9.82
CA ILE A 519 -21.47 19.82 -9.82
C ILE A 519 -20.67 20.88 -9.07
N ALA A 520 -20.10 20.53 -7.93
CA ALA A 520 -19.30 21.43 -7.11
C ALA A 520 -18.31 20.63 -6.24
N LEU A 521 -17.21 21.27 -5.91
CA LEU A 521 -16.21 20.78 -4.99
C LEU A 521 -16.09 21.70 -3.80
N THR A 522 -16.18 21.15 -2.59
CA THR A 522 -15.89 21.84 -1.33
C THR A 522 -14.68 21.21 -0.65
N GLU A 523 -14.32 21.70 0.52
CA GLU A 523 -13.14 21.23 1.25
C GLU A 523 -13.15 19.75 1.63
N GLU A 524 -14.33 19.14 1.79
CA GLU A 524 -14.47 17.74 2.23
C GLU A 524 -15.50 16.97 1.39
N VAL A 525 -16.22 17.64 0.47
CA VAL A 525 -17.33 17.03 -0.27
C VAL A 525 -17.23 17.35 -1.75
N VAL A 526 -17.37 16.32 -2.56
CA VAL A 526 -17.61 16.39 -4.00
C VAL A 526 -19.12 16.22 -4.21
N TYR A 527 -19.80 17.28 -4.60
CA TYR A 527 -21.21 17.23 -4.96
C TYR A 527 -21.37 16.77 -6.40
N VAL A 528 -22.20 15.76 -6.60
CA VAL A 528 -22.41 15.14 -7.90
C VAL A 528 -23.89 15.05 -8.25
N SER A 529 -24.20 15.00 -9.55
CA SER A 529 -25.50 14.58 -10.06
C SER A 529 -25.34 13.31 -10.91
N PRO A 530 -26.40 12.48 -11.03
CA PRO A 530 -26.38 11.36 -11.96
C PRO A 530 -26.12 11.88 -13.39
N ALA A 531 -25.25 11.21 -14.13
CA ALA A 531 -25.01 11.46 -15.53
C ALA A 531 -25.49 10.25 -16.35
N ASP A 532 -26.03 10.51 -17.52
CA ASP A 532 -26.50 9.44 -18.43
C ASP A 532 -25.39 8.96 -19.37
N ASP A 533 -24.36 9.78 -19.54
CA ASP A 533 -23.23 9.50 -20.42
C ASP A 533 -22.11 8.77 -19.65
N TYR A 534 -22.04 7.50 -19.95
CA TYR A 534 -21.00 6.61 -19.47
C TYR A 534 -19.66 6.76 -20.22
N GLU A 535 -19.70 7.30 -21.41
CA GLU A 535 -18.55 7.26 -22.32
C GLU A 535 -17.46 8.27 -21.94
N SER A 536 -17.82 9.35 -21.25
CA SER A 536 -16.88 10.39 -20.78
C SER A 536 -16.39 10.22 -19.34
N ALA A 537 -16.88 9.22 -18.61
CA ALA A 537 -16.64 9.10 -17.18
C ALA A 537 -15.40 8.26 -16.83
N VAL A 538 -14.53 8.79 -15.96
CA VAL A 538 -13.34 8.11 -15.45
C VAL A 538 -13.71 7.18 -14.26
N PRO A 539 -13.21 5.93 -14.19
CA PRO A 539 -13.46 5.07 -13.02
C PRO A 539 -12.92 5.67 -11.72
N SER A 540 -13.72 5.71 -10.67
CA SER A 540 -13.39 6.35 -9.37
C SER A 540 -12.36 5.63 -8.50
N TRP A 541 -11.87 4.48 -8.90
CA TRP A 541 -10.90 3.68 -8.14
C TRP A 541 -9.49 3.74 -8.69
N VAL A 542 -9.00 4.91 -9.00
CA VAL A 542 -7.58 5.15 -9.26
C VAL A 542 -6.87 5.35 -7.91
N GLY A 543 -7.07 4.43 -6.97
CA GLY A 543 -6.30 4.37 -5.72
C GLY A 543 -5.34 3.20 -5.81
N GLU A 544 -4.06 3.43 -5.52
CA GLU A 544 -2.97 2.44 -5.35
C GLU A 544 -3.01 1.24 -6.33
N GLU A 545 -3.20 1.49 -7.62
CA GLU A 545 -3.01 0.45 -8.63
C GLU A 545 -1.52 0.09 -8.61
N ILE A 546 -1.21 -1.15 -8.24
CA ILE A 546 0.16 -1.67 -8.33
C ILE A 546 0.52 -1.65 -9.81
N PRO A 547 1.51 -0.86 -10.24
CA PRO A 547 1.85 -0.78 -11.66
C PRO A 547 2.53 -2.07 -12.12
N VAL A 548 2.17 -2.57 -13.30
CA VAL A 548 2.92 -3.64 -13.95
C VAL A 548 4.25 -3.06 -14.46
N PRO A 549 5.40 -3.66 -14.11
CA PRO A 549 6.72 -3.23 -14.58
C PRO A 549 6.88 -3.41 -16.08
N LEU A 550 7.77 -2.60 -16.68
CA LEU A 550 8.11 -2.67 -18.10
C LEU A 550 8.54 -4.09 -18.52
N GLU A 551 9.39 -4.71 -17.74
CA GLU A 551 9.97 -6.03 -18.04
C GLU A 551 8.89 -7.13 -18.08
N VAL A 552 7.93 -7.09 -17.16
CA VAL A 552 6.78 -8.00 -17.13
C VAL A 552 5.88 -7.77 -18.33
N ALA A 553 5.58 -6.50 -18.65
CA ALA A 553 4.71 -6.15 -19.77
C ALA A 553 5.31 -6.56 -21.12
N GLN A 554 6.62 -6.40 -21.31
CA GLN A 554 7.31 -6.85 -22.51
C GLN A 554 7.29 -8.37 -22.66
N GLU A 555 7.47 -9.14 -21.57
CA GLU A 555 7.35 -10.59 -21.62
C GLU A 555 5.92 -11.06 -21.95
N VAL A 556 4.89 -10.34 -21.49
CA VAL A 556 3.48 -10.58 -21.93
C VAL A 556 3.34 -10.32 -23.42
N GLY A 557 3.94 -9.24 -23.94
CA GLY A 557 3.98 -8.93 -25.37
C GLY A 557 4.64 -10.05 -26.18
N ARG A 558 5.79 -10.55 -25.71
CA ARG A 558 6.50 -11.68 -26.31
C ARG A 558 5.66 -12.95 -26.33
N LEU A 559 4.96 -13.23 -25.24
CA LEU A 559 4.09 -14.42 -25.16
C LEU A 559 2.90 -14.31 -26.14
N ARG A 560 2.37 -13.10 -26.38
CA ARG A 560 1.39 -12.84 -27.45
C ARG A 560 1.98 -13.01 -28.85
N GLY A 561 3.21 -12.53 -29.06
CA GLY A 561 3.94 -12.72 -30.32
C GLY A 561 4.10 -14.21 -30.66
N LEU A 562 4.53 -15.02 -29.66
CA LEU A 562 4.64 -16.47 -29.80
C LEU A 562 3.29 -17.14 -30.15
N ALA A 563 2.20 -16.73 -29.49
CA ALA A 563 0.87 -17.23 -29.80
C ALA A 563 0.45 -16.88 -31.25
N ALA A 564 0.77 -15.67 -31.71
CA ALA A 564 0.48 -15.25 -33.06
C ALA A 564 1.31 -16.03 -34.12
N GLU A 565 2.56 -16.32 -33.84
CA GLU A 565 3.41 -17.15 -34.69
C GLU A 565 2.88 -18.58 -34.83
N GLU A 566 2.50 -19.22 -33.73
CA GLU A 566 1.90 -20.54 -33.72
C GLU A 566 0.59 -20.55 -34.54
N ALA A 567 -0.26 -19.52 -34.36
CA ALA A 567 -1.49 -19.39 -35.12
C ALA A 567 -1.25 -19.22 -36.65
N ARG A 568 -0.25 -18.39 -37.02
CA ARG A 568 0.13 -18.19 -38.44
C ARG A 568 0.70 -19.45 -39.10
N ARG A 569 1.39 -20.29 -38.33
CA ARG A 569 1.88 -21.61 -38.77
C ARG A 569 0.77 -22.64 -38.92
N GLY A 570 -0.46 -22.30 -38.55
CA GLY A 570 -1.61 -23.22 -38.59
C GLY A 570 -1.65 -24.20 -37.43
N THR A 571 -0.83 -24.02 -36.39
CA THR A 571 -0.83 -24.88 -35.19
C THR A 571 -2.18 -24.74 -34.47
N PRO A 572 -2.90 -25.84 -34.18
CA PRO A 572 -4.14 -25.77 -33.43
C PRO A 572 -3.97 -25.14 -32.07
N LEU A 573 -4.92 -24.29 -31.63
CA LEU A 573 -4.86 -23.57 -30.35
C LEU A 573 -4.54 -24.48 -29.15
N ARG A 574 -5.19 -25.66 -29.08
CA ARG A 574 -4.94 -26.64 -28.01
C ARG A 574 -3.52 -27.19 -28.00
N GLU A 575 -2.92 -27.39 -29.17
CA GLU A 575 -1.55 -27.88 -29.29
C GLU A 575 -0.54 -26.82 -28.87
N ALA A 576 -0.68 -25.59 -29.38
CA ALA A 576 0.14 -24.45 -28.96
C ALA A 576 0.01 -24.20 -27.47
N ALA A 577 -1.22 -24.26 -26.92
CA ALA A 577 -1.46 -24.12 -25.49
C ALA A 577 -0.75 -25.19 -24.65
N ARG A 578 -0.76 -26.47 -25.07
CA ARG A 578 -0.03 -27.54 -24.37
C ARG A 578 1.48 -27.33 -24.39
N ARG A 579 2.05 -26.87 -25.50
CA ARG A 579 3.48 -26.61 -25.66
C ARG A 579 3.94 -25.49 -24.73
N ILE A 580 3.24 -24.37 -24.76
CA ILE A 580 3.52 -23.23 -23.90
C ILE A 580 3.26 -23.56 -22.43
N ALA A 581 2.17 -24.24 -22.12
CA ALA A 581 1.85 -24.66 -20.76
C ALA A 581 2.96 -25.51 -20.12
N LYS A 582 3.55 -26.42 -20.89
CA LYS A 582 4.70 -27.24 -20.48
C LYS A 582 5.93 -26.38 -20.20
N ALA A 583 6.23 -25.39 -21.06
CA ALA A 583 7.39 -24.51 -20.90
C ALA A 583 7.25 -23.58 -19.69
N TYR A 584 6.03 -23.11 -19.40
CA TYR A 584 5.75 -22.17 -18.30
C TYR A 584 5.24 -22.87 -17.02
N GLY A 585 5.03 -24.18 -17.05
CA GLY A 585 4.59 -24.97 -15.90
C GLY A 585 3.19 -24.64 -15.41
N VAL A 586 2.24 -24.35 -16.32
CA VAL A 586 0.84 -23.96 -16.03
C VAL A 586 -0.18 -24.93 -16.62
N ASP A 587 -1.44 -24.83 -16.23
CA ASP A 587 -2.51 -25.65 -16.83
C ASP A 587 -2.74 -25.22 -18.29
N PRO A 588 -2.73 -26.17 -19.25
CA PRO A 588 -2.99 -25.88 -20.68
C PRO A 588 -4.31 -25.16 -20.94
N ARG A 589 -5.35 -25.40 -20.14
CA ARG A 589 -6.66 -24.73 -20.28
C ARG A 589 -6.60 -23.24 -20.01
N VAL A 590 -5.74 -22.80 -19.08
CA VAL A 590 -5.51 -21.37 -18.80
C VAL A 590 -4.86 -20.72 -20.01
N VAL A 591 -3.85 -21.36 -20.62
CA VAL A 591 -3.16 -20.85 -21.82
C VAL A 591 -4.11 -20.84 -23.02
N GLU A 592 -4.93 -21.89 -23.21
CA GLU A 592 -5.92 -21.97 -24.30
C GLU A 592 -6.90 -20.78 -24.24
N LYS A 593 -7.45 -20.48 -23.05
CA LYS A 593 -8.34 -19.31 -22.85
C LYS A 593 -7.60 -17.99 -23.09
N ALA A 594 -6.36 -17.88 -22.61
CA ALA A 594 -5.57 -16.64 -22.73
C ALA A 594 -5.15 -16.37 -24.19
N PHE A 595 -4.91 -17.40 -25.01
CA PHE A 595 -4.49 -17.28 -26.41
C PHE A 595 -5.66 -17.13 -27.38
N LYS A 596 -6.89 -17.47 -26.98
CA LYS A 596 -8.06 -17.40 -27.85
C LYS A 596 -8.22 -16.06 -28.57
N PRO A 597 -8.13 -14.88 -27.90
CA PRO A 597 -8.24 -13.59 -28.60
C PRO A 597 -7.15 -13.39 -29.67
N VAL A 598 -5.94 -13.91 -29.46
CA VAL A 598 -4.82 -13.82 -30.41
C VAL A 598 -5.12 -14.68 -31.66
N TYR A 599 -5.59 -15.90 -31.47
CA TYR A 599 -5.98 -16.78 -32.58
C TYR A 599 -7.14 -16.18 -33.38
N ASP A 600 -8.12 -15.59 -32.69
CA ASP A 600 -9.24 -14.89 -33.36
C ASP A 600 -8.76 -13.67 -34.18
N MET A 601 -7.70 -12.97 -33.74
CA MET A 601 -7.08 -11.88 -34.48
C MET A 601 -6.36 -12.40 -35.72
N VAL A 602 -5.54 -13.43 -35.60
CA VAL A 602 -4.80 -14.01 -36.72
C VAL A 602 -5.74 -14.59 -37.78
N SER A 603 -6.82 -15.27 -37.35
CA SER A 603 -7.82 -15.81 -38.30
C SER A 603 -8.56 -14.71 -39.10
N ARG A 604 -8.64 -13.50 -38.56
CA ARG A 604 -9.22 -12.32 -39.25
C ARG A 604 -8.17 -11.51 -40.02
N GLY A 605 -6.92 -11.94 -40.08
CA GLY A 605 -5.82 -11.22 -40.73
C GLY A 605 -5.43 -9.91 -40.03
N LEU A 606 -5.79 -9.73 -38.73
CA LEU A 606 -5.46 -8.55 -37.96
C LEU A 606 -4.02 -8.61 -37.40
N PRO A 607 -3.31 -7.47 -37.31
CA PRO A 607 -2.01 -7.42 -36.66
C PRO A 607 -2.17 -7.69 -35.15
N VAL A 608 -1.29 -8.53 -34.60
CA VAL A 608 -1.28 -8.87 -33.17
C VAL A 608 -0.20 -8.06 -32.48
N PRO A 609 -0.54 -7.27 -31.47
CA PRO A 609 0.45 -6.49 -30.71
C PRO A 609 1.36 -7.42 -29.90
N SER A 610 2.66 -7.09 -29.89
CA SER A 610 3.73 -7.87 -29.24
C SER A 610 4.76 -6.95 -28.56
N ASP A 611 5.86 -7.52 -28.09
CA ASP A 611 6.98 -6.74 -27.55
C ASP A 611 7.73 -5.91 -28.62
N ASP A 612 7.65 -6.29 -29.91
CA ASP A 612 8.27 -5.61 -31.05
C ASP A 612 7.26 -4.89 -31.99
N LEU A 613 5.95 -4.95 -31.70
CA LEU A 613 4.91 -4.36 -32.53
C LEU A 613 3.84 -3.63 -31.71
N ILE A 614 3.77 -2.31 -31.88
CA ILE A 614 2.64 -1.48 -31.44
C ILE A 614 1.54 -1.56 -32.49
N VAL A 615 0.30 -1.79 -32.06
CA VAL A 615 -0.87 -1.77 -32.96
C VAL A 615 -1.78 -0.62 -32.52
N VAL A 616 -2.14 0.25 -33.49
CA VAL A 616 -3.04 1.39 -33.27
C VAL A 616 -4.36 1.13 -33.98
N GLU A 617 -5.46 1.22 -33.24
CA GLU A 617 -6.81 0.93 -33.73
C GLU A 617 -7.78 2.05 -33.38
N GLY A 618 -8.63 2.42 -34.37
CA GLY A 618 -9.79 3.28 -34.10
C GLY A 618 -11.00 2.47 -33.63
N ALA A 619 -11.71 2.97 -32.62
CA ALA A 619 -12.93 2.35 -32.11
C ALA A 619 -13.96 3.42 -31.72
N GLY A 620 -14.70 3.94 -32.70
CA GLY A 620 -15.63 5.06 -32.56
C GLY A 620 -14.89 6.37 -32.30
N ASP A 621 -15.13 6.98 -31.13
CA ASP A 621 -14.54 8.26 -30.70
C ASP A 621 -13.23 8.10 -29.95
N VAL A 622 -12.69 6.88 -29.87
CA VAL A 622 -11.42 6.60 -29.19
C VAL A 622 -10.43 5.93 -30.12
N VAL A 623 -9.14 6.22 -29.87
CA VAL A 623 -8.02 5.50 -30.47
C VAL A 623 -7.35 4.67 -29.39
N VAL A 624 -7.18 3.37 -29.65
CA VAL A 624 -6.51 2.42 -28.76
C VAL A 624 -5.12 2.11 -29.30
N VAL A 625 -4.11 2.36 -28.49
CA VAL A 625 -2.71 2.01 -28.77
C VAL A 625 -2.37 0.79 -27.93
N HIS A 626 -2.23 -0.36 -28.55
CA HIS A 626 -1.77 -1.57 -27.87
C HIS A 626 -0.25 -1.52 -27.70
N ALA A 627 0.20 -1.32 -26.47
CA ALA A 627 1.60 -1.05 -26.11
C ALA A 627 1.96 -1.81 -24.84
N HIS A 628 2.91 -2.74 -24.94
CA HIS A 628 3.32 -3.65 -23.86
C HIS A 628 4.48 -3.09 -23.04
N PHE A 629 4.26 -1.91 -22.41
CA PHE A 629 5.33 -1.23 -21.66
C PHE A 629 5.01 -0.99 -20.19
N GLY A 630 3.90 -1.53 -19.69
CA GLY A 630 3.49 -1.36 -18.29
C GLY A 630 2.85 0.01 -18.00
N ASN A 631 2.28 0.16 -16.80
CA ASN A 631 1.46 1.33 -16.50
C ASN A 631 2.24 2.65 -16.56
N ARG A 632 3.45 2.72 -15.97
CA ARG A 632 4.19 3.98 -15.84
C ARG A 632 4.75 4.50 -17.16
N VAL A 633 5.27 3.61 -17.99
CA VAL A 633 5.75 3.97 -19.35
C VAL A 633 4.58 4.36 -20.24
N ASN A 634 3.49 3.57 -20.23
CA ASN A 634 2.29 3.89 -20.98
C ASN A 634 1.67 5.22 -20.56
N ARG A 635 1.77 5.59 -19.25
CA ARG A 635 1.33 6.90 -18.76
C ARG A 635 2.16 8.04 -19.37
N ALA A 636 3.48 7.90 -19.44
CA ALA A 636 4.33 8.89 -20.08
C ALA A 636 4.01 9.03 -21.60
N LEU A 637 3.88 7.91 -22.31
CA LEU A 637 3.50 7.90 -23.71
C LEU A 637 2.08 8.46 -23.92
N GLY A 638 1.12 8.09 -23.09
CA GLY A 638 -0.26 8.57 -23.17
C GLY A 638 -0.37 10.08 -22.96
N LYS A 639 0.37 10.62 -21.99
CA LYS A 639 0.44 12.08 -21.76
C LYS A 639 1.08 12.81 -22.96
N TYR A 640 2.17 12.27 -23.52
CA TYR A 640 2.78 12.82 -24.71
C TYR A 640 1.81 12.84 -25.89
N LEU A 641 1.18 11.69 -26.19
CA LEU A 641 0.28 11.55 -27.35
C LEU A 641 -0.97 12.42 -27.21
N SER A 642 -1.63 12.40 -26.03
CA SER A 642 -2.83 13.21 -25.82
C SER A 642 -2.52 14.72 -25.87
N TYR A 643 -1.41 15.18 -25.28
CA TYR A 643 -1.02 16.57 -25.33
C TYR A 643 -0.71 17.02 -26.77
N ARG A 644 -0.02 16.19 -27.53
CA ARG A 644 0.29 16.46 -28.92
C ARG A 644 -0.94 16.47 -29.82
N ALA A 645 -1.87 15.51 -29.60
CA ALA A 645 -3.16 15.47 -30.29
C ALA A 645 -4.01 16.72 -30.00
N ALA A 646 -4.11 17.12 -28.74
CA ALA A 646 -4.82 18.33 -28.35
C ALA A 646 -4.25 19.59 -29.01
N ARG A 647 -2.93 19.70 -29.10
CA ARG A 647 -2.28 20.83 -29.80
C ARG A 647 -2.47 20.81 -31.30
N ARG A 648 -2.51 19.63 -31.91
CA ARG A 648 -2.70 19.49 -33.36
C ARG A 648 -4.14 19.85 -33.78
N LEU A 649 -5.12 19.40 -32.98
CA LEU A 649 -6.54 19.55 -33.32
C LEU A 649 -7.20 20.78 -32.67
N GLY A 650 -6.54 21.42 -31.71
CA GLY A 650 -7.08 22.58 -31.01
C GLY A 650 -8.21 22.27 -30.02
N ILE A 651 -8.41 20.99 -29.66
CA ILE A 651 -9.45 20.51 -28.76
C ILE A 651 -8.87 19.63 -27.66
N PRO A 652 -9.54 19.48 -26.50
CA PRO A 652 -9.06 18.64 -25.42
C PRO A 652 -8.92 17.16 -25.82
N ALA A 653 -7.83 16.52 -25.43
CA ALA A 653 -7.60 15.10 -25.58
C ALA A 653 -7.28 14.46 -24.23
N TYR A 654 -7.84 13.30 -23.99
CA TYR A 654 -7.72 12.56 -22.74
C TYR A 654 -7.10 11.19 -22.98
N ALA A 655 -6.14 10.79 -22.16
CA ALA A 655 -5.55 9.46 -22.18
C ALA A 655 -5.91 8.67 -20.91
N SER A 656 -6.20 7.39 -21.10
CA SER A 656 -6.35 6.40 -20.02
C SER A 656 -5.40 5.24 -20.28
N GLU A 657 -4.53 4.95 -19.32
CA GLU A 657 -3.46 3.99 -19.48
C GLU A 657 -3.75 2.69 -18.75
N LYS A 658 -3.45 1.58 -19.39
CA LYS A 658 -3.43 0.24 -18.83
C LYS A 658 -2.05 -0.40 -19.12
N PRO A 659 -1.70 -1.50 -18.44
CA PRO A 659 -0.38 -2.10 -18.62
C PRO A 659 -0.01 -2.42 -20.08
N TYR A 660 -1.01 -2.75 -20.90
CA TYR A 660 -0.85 -3.27 -22.26
C TYR A 660 -1.48 -2.39 -23.33
N ARG A 661 -2.02 -1.21 -22.95
CA ARG A 661 -2.70 -0.31 -23.87
C ARG A 661 -2.86 1.10 -23.34
N ILE A 662 -2.98 2.04 -24.26
CA ILE A 662 -3.32 3.43 -24.01
C ILE A 662 -4.59 3.73 -24.81
N VAL A 663 -5.62 4.24 -24.16
CA VAL A 663 -6.87 4.67 -24.82
C VAL A 663 -6.88 6.18 -24.86
N ILE A 664 -6.94 6.76 -26.05
CA ILE A 664 -6.94 8.20 -26.25
C ILE A 664 -8.30 8.62 -26.81
N ARG A 665 -8.94 9.56 -26.14
CA ARG A 665 -10.19 10.17 -26.58
C ARG A 665 -9.93 11.60 -27.02
N CYS A 666 -10.25 11.89 -28.25
CA CYS A 666 -10.15 13.21 -28.85
C CYS A 666 -11.01 13.22 -30.11
N GLU A 667 -11.93 14.14 -30.25
CA GLU A 667 -12.80 14.24 -31.42
C GLU A 667 -11.98 14.50 -32.71
N GLY A 668 -12.27 13.78 -33.78
CA GLY A 668 -11.53 13.91 -35.02
C GLY A 668 -10.11 13.33 -35.04
N LEU A 669 -9.68 12.62 -33.97
CA LEU A 669 -8.39 11.94 -33.93
C LEU A 669 -8.49 10.58 -34.63
N GLU A 670 -7.61 10.32 -35.60
CA GLU A 670 -7.55 9.05 -36.31
C GLU A 670 -6.36 8.18 -35.81
N ALA A 671 -6.48 6.87 -36.01
CA ALA A 671 -5.40 5.94 -35.68
C ALA A 671 -4.10 6.23 -36.45
N ALA A 672 -4.22 6.72 -37.69
CA ALA A 672 -3.09 7.14 -38.51
C ALA A 672 -2.32 8.31 -37.91
N ASP A 673 -3.00 9.27 -37.31
CA ASP A 673 -2.35 10.42 -36.64
C ASP A 673 -1.45 9.98 -35.47
N ILE A 674 -1.95 9.06 -34.67
CA ILE A 674 -1.18 8.50 -33.53
C ILE A 674 -0.01 7.67 -34.06
N ALA A 675 -0.21 6.86 -35.10
CA ALA A 675 0.90 6.11 -35.70
C ALA A 675 1.98 7.03 -36.29
N GLU A 676 1.62 8.13 -36.92
CA GLU A 676 2.54 9.16 -37.40
C GLU A 676 3.31 9.79 -36.22
N MET A 677 2.61 10.15 -35.12
CA MET A 677 3.24 10.73 -33.95
C MET A 677 4.28 9.79 -33.32
N LEU A 678 3.99 8.48 -33.27
CA LEU A 678 4.91 7.47 -32.72
C LEU A 678 6.12 7.22 -33.64
N THR A 679 5.91 7.16 -34.97
CA THR A 679 6.99 6.85 -35.91
C THR A 679 7.96 8.01 -36.13
N ARG A 680 7.53 9.25 -35.94
CA ARG A 680 8.35 10.45 -36.17
C ARG A 680 8.93 11.06 -34.89
N VAL A 681 8.58 10.55 -33.70
CA VAL A 681 9.03 11.12 -32.43
C VAL A 681 10.55 11.08 -32.30
N THR A 682 11.15 12.18 -31.82
CA THR A 682 12.54 12.25 -31.35
C THR A 682 12.59 12.37 -29.84
N GLU A 683 13.73 12.02 -29.23
CA GLU A 683 13.92 12.13 -27.78
C GLU A 683 13.75 13.57 -27.29
N GLU A 684 14.30 14.54 -28.03
CA GLU A 684 14.18 15.97 -27.72
C GLU A 684 12.73 16.45 -27.82
N GLU A 685 12.01 16.02 -28.85
CA GLU A 685 10.60 16.35 -29.03
C GLU A 685 9.76 15.73 -27.91
N PHE A 686 10.00 14.47 -27.60
CA PHE A 686 9.33 13.78 -26.51
C PHE A 686 9.54 14.51 -25.18
N MET A 687 10.78 14.85 -24.84
CA MET A 687 11.12 15.56 -23.59
C MET A 687 10.47 16.94 -23.52
N ARG A 688 10.44 17.68 -24.62
CA ARG A 688 9.82 19.00 -24.66
C ARG A 688 8.31 18.92 -24.43
N TYR A 689 7.62 18.00 -25.09
CA TYR A 689 6.18 17.86 -24.98
C TYR A 689 5.74 17.21 -23.66
N ILE A 690 6.45 16.19 -23.16
CA ILE A 690 6.12 15.55 -21.89
C ILE A 690 6.28 16.53 -20.73
N ARG A 691 7.33 17.35 -20.73
CA ARG A 691 7.51 18.39 -19.72
C ARG A 691 6.36 19.40 -19.73
N ALA A 692 5.98 19.92 -20.89
CA ALA A 692 4.85 20.85 -21.01
C ALA A 692 3.53 20.19 -20.56
N ALA A 693 3.28 18.95 -21.00
CA ALA A 693 2.08 18.20 -20.61
C ALA A 693 2.00 17.92 -19.12
N VAL A 694 3.13 17.72 -18.45
CA VAL A 694 3.19 17.55 -16.99
C VAL A 694 2.96 18.88 -16.28
N GLU A 695 3.62 19.97 -16.70
CA GLU A 695 3.47 21.31 -16.09
C GLU A 695 2.00 21.78 -16.16
N ASP A 696 1.26 21.45 -17.22
CA ASP A 696 -0.15 21.78 -17.39
C ASP A 696 -1.10 20.84 -16.62
N SER A 697 -0.59 19.71 -16.10
CA SER A 697 -1.43 18.68 -15.48
C SER A 697 -1.82 19.01 -14.03
N ARG A 698 -2.96 18.48 -13.61
CA ARG A 698 -3.41 18.54 -12.22
C ARG A 698 -2.56 17.67 -11.30
N ALA A 699 -2.07 16.53 -11.80
CA ALA A 699 -1.14 15.67 -11.07
C ALA A 699 0.09 16.47 -10.62
N PHE A 700 0.62 17.34 -11.50
CA PHE A 700 1.71 18.24 -11.13
C PHE A 700 1.29 19.25 -10.05
N ARG A 701 0.12 19.88 -10.19
CA ARG A 701 -0.39 20.82 -9.18
C ARG A 701 -0.58 20.16 -7.82
N TRP A 702 -1.16 18.97 -7.79
CA TRP A 702 -1.28 18.19 -6.55
C TRP A 702 0.10 17.85 -5.97
N ARG A 703 1.01 17.38 -6.80
CA ARG A 703 2.36 17.03 -6.37
C ARG A 703 3.12 18.25 -5.85
N LEU A 704 2.97 19.39 -6.52
CA LEU A 704 3.57 20.65 -6.09
C LEU A 704 3.06 21.07 -4.70
N GLN A 705 1.79 20.91 -4.40
CA GLN A 705 1.27 21.16 -3.05
C GLN A 705 1.93 20.25 -2.01
N GLN A 706 2.10 18.97 -2.31
CA GLN A 706 2.75 18.02 -1.39
C GLN A 706 4.22 18.39 -1.17
N VAL A 707 4.95 18.73 -2.22
CA VAL A 707 6.35 19.17 -2.12
C VAL A 707 6.44 20.51 -1.38
N ALA A 708 5.57 21.47 -1.70
CA ALA A 708 5.52 22.76 -1.03
C ALA A 708 5.25 22.65 0.47
N ARG A 709 4.40 21.70 0.90
CA ARG A 709 4.20 21.37 2.33
C ARG A 709 5.47 20.80 2.95
N ARG A 710 6.11 19.83 2.28
CA ARG A 710 7.35 19.21 2.78
C ARG A 710 8.53 20.20 2.85
N MET A 711 8.54 21.21 1.99
CA MET A 711 9.56 22.27 2.02
C MET A 711 9.17 23.49 2.88
N GLY A 712 8.01 23.45 3.57
CA GLY A 712 7.62 24.52 4.50
C GLY A 712 7.07 25.79 3.84
N VAL A 713 6.78 25.76 2.54
CA VAL A 713 6.10 26.86 1.83
C VAL A 713 4.66 26.99 2.30
N ILE A 714 3.98 25.84 2.44
CA ILE A 714 2.61 25.75 2.96
C ILE A 714 2.69 25.28 4.40
N ALA A 715 2.07 26.04 5.31
CA ALA A 715 2.01 25.68 6.72
C ALA A 715 1.23 24.36 6.93
N PRO A 716 1.58 23.54 7.95
CA PRO A 716 0.80 22.35 8.31
C PRO A 716 -0.67 22.69 8.54
N GLY A 717 -1.57 21.91 7.95
CA GLY A 717 -3.02 22.13 8.07
C GLY A 717 -3.61 23.25 7.21
N ALA A 718 -2.78 24.06 6.51
CA ALA A 718 -3.28 25.11 5.63
C ALA A 718 -4.07 24.53 4.45
N ARG A 719 -5.19 25.16 4.13
CA ARG A 719 -6.11 24.77 3.04
C ARG A 719 -5.92 25.71 1.86
N LEU A 720 -5.81 25.15 0.68
CA LEU A 720 -5.66 25.86 -0.58
C LEU A 720 -6.87 25.59 -1.47
N THR A 721 -7.41 26.63 -2.07
CA THR A 721 -8.38 26.51 -3.16
C THR A 721 -7.67 26.20 -4.49
N ALA A 722 -8.39 25.79 -5.52
CA ALA A 722 -7.81 25.57 -6.85
C ALA A 722 -7.08 26.81 -7.38
N GLY A 723 -7.68 28.01 -7.20
CA GLY A 723 -7.04 29.28 -7.58
C GLY A 723 -5.78 29.60 -6.78
N ASP A 724 -5.70 29.16 -5.50
CA ASP A 724 -4.47 29.30 -4.70
C ASP A 724 -3.36 28.40 -5.23
N VAL A 725 -3.72 27.22 -5.71
CA VAL A 725 -2.74 26.27 -6.28
C VAL A 725 -2.16 26.79 -7.58
N ASP A 726 -2.96 27.40 -8.44
CA ASP A 726 -2.45 28.00 -9.68
C ASP A 726 -1.55 29.20 -9.39
N ARG A 727 -1.90 30.04 -8.42
CA ARG A 727 -1.02 31.13 -7.95
C ARG A 727 0.29 30.59 -7.35
N LEU A 728 0.20 29.54 -6.56
CA LEU A 728 1.36 28.85 -6.00
C LEU A 728 2.28 28.30 -7.09
N ALA A 729 1.71 27.65 -8.11
CA ALA A 729 2.48 27.10 -9.22
C ALA A 729 3.23 28.19 -9.99
N ALA A 730 2.57 29.34 -10.22
CA ALA A 730 3.19 30.50 -10.86
C ALA A 730 4.30 31.10 -9.99
N ALA A 731 4.08 31.26 -8.69
CA ALA A 731 5.04 31.82 -7.74
C ALA A 731 6.28 30.94 -7.53
N LEU A 732 6.10 29.62 -7.55
CA LEU A 732 7.20 28.66 -7.33
C LEU A 732 7.97 28.30 -8.60
N LYS A 733 7.59 28.79 -9.77
CA LYS A 733 8.27 28.49 -11.04
C LYS A 733 9.76 28.83 -10.94
N GLY A 734 10.62 27.85 -11.29
CA GLY A 734 12.07 28.00 -11.20
C GLY A 734 12.67 27.73 -9.81
N THR A 735 11.87 27.48 -8.77
CA THR A 735 12.38 27.14 -7.44
C THR A 735 12.71 25.65 -7.31
N PRO A 736 13.49 25.25 -6.28
CA PRO A 736 13.73 23.84 -5.96
C PRO A 736 12.44 23.04 -5.69
N ALA A 737 11.40 23.66 -5.13
CA ALA A 737 10.11 23.01 -4.91
C ALA A 737 9.39 22.66 -6.22
N TYR A 738 9.41 23.57 -7.19
CA TYR A 738 8.85 23.32 -8.53
C TYR A 738 9.60 22.20 -9.26
N THR A 739 10.93 22.27 -9.23
CA THR A 739 11.81 21.26 -9.85
C THR A 739 11.59 19.88 -9.25
N GLU A 740 11.48 19.78 -7.92
CA GLU A 740 11.25 18.52 -7.24
C GLU A 740 9.86 17.94 -7.56
N ALA A 741 8.82 18.78 -7.60
CA ALA A 741 7.47 18.34 -7.96
C ALA A 741 7.41 17.80 -9.40
N LEU A 742 8.07 18.49 -10.34
CA LEU A 742 8.16 18.05 -11.74
C LEU A 742 8.87 16.69 -11.83
N LYS A 743 9.97 16.54 -11.13
CA LYS A 743 10.76 15.31 -11.07
C LYS A 743 9.96 14.15 -10.47
N GLU A 744 9.20 14.37 -9.39
CA GLU A 744 8.34 13.32 -8.82
C GLU A 744 7.31 12.82 -9.82
N VAL A 745 6.63 13.71 -10.56
CA VAL A 745 5.65 13.29 -11.56
C VAL A 745 6.32 12.51 -12.69
N MET A 746 7.45 13.01 -13.21
CA MET A 746 8.11 12.40 -14.37
C MET A 746 8.74 11.03 -14.06
N TYR A 747 9.25 10.81 -12.86
CA TYR A 747 10.05 9.61 -12.54
C TYR A 747 9.42 8.69 -11.49
N ARG A 748 8.47 9.17 -10.71
CA ARG A 748 7.76 8.35 -9.72
C ARG A 748 6.37 7.93 -10.21
N ASP A 749 5.58 8.91 -10.70
CA ASP A 749 4.21 8.65 -11.15
C ASP A 749 4.20 8.10 -12.59
N MET A 750 5.23 8.47 -13.37
CA MET A 750 5.54 7.95 -14.70
C MET A 750 6.94 7.30 -14.71
N ASP A 751 7.29 6.62 -15.80
CA ASP A 751 8.66 6.16 -16.10
C ASP A 751 9.10 6.80 -17.42
N VAL A 752 9.54 8.06 -17.33
CA VAL A 752 10.00 8.82 -18.50
C VAL A 752 11.26 8.21 -19.10
N GLU A 753 12.16 7.64 -18.29
CA GLU A 753 13.35 6.94 -18.78
C GLU A 753 12.98 5.69 -19.59
N GLY A 754 12.02 4.92 -19.09
CA GLY A 754 11.46 3.78 -19.81
C GLY A 754 10.80 4.21 -21.13
N ALA A 755 10.08 5.34 -21.12
CA ALA A 755 9.47 5.89 -22.33
C ALA A 755 10.51 6.36 -23.35
N LEU A 756 11.60 6.98 -22.92
CA LEU A 756 12.73 7.35 -23.79
C LEU A 756 13.38 6.11 -24.42
N ARG A 757 13.53 5.01 -23.68
CA ARG A 757 13.98 3.73 -24.25
C ARG A 757 13.05 3.24 -25.35
N VAL A 758 11.73 3.35 -25.16
CA VAL A 758 10.74 3.02 -26.21
C VAL A 758 10.89 3.94 -27.42
N VAL A 759 11.06 5.24 -27.24
CA VAL A 759 11.33 6.20 -28.33
C VAL A 759 12.61 5.83 -29.09
N ALA A 760 13.67 5.47 -28.38
CA ALA A 760 14.92 5.01 -29.00
C ALA A 760 14.74 3.72 -29.80
N MET A 761 13.96 2.75 -29.30
CA MET A 761 13.61 1.52 -30.03
C MET A 761 12.82 1.80 -31.32
N LEU A 762 11.85 2.73 -31.27
CA LEU A 762 11.10 3.20 -32.44
C LEU A 762 12.05 3.82 -33.48
N ARG A 763 12.97 4.67 -33.06
CA ARG A 763 13.94 5.33 -33.95
C ARG A 763 14.93 4.36 -34.59
N ARG A 764 15.32 3.30 -33.90
CA ARG A 764 16.22 2.25 -34.42
C ARG A 764 15.50 1.20 -35.28
N GLY A 765 14.15 1.27 -35.39
CA GLY A 765 13.36 0.28 -36.09
C GLY A 765 13.22 -1.08 -35.38
N GLU A 766 13.66 -1.16 -34.12
CA GLU A 766 13.52 -2.36 -33.29
C GLU A 766 12.05 -2.58 -32.87
N LEU A 767 11.28 -1.51 -32.82
CA LEU A 767 9.86 -1.48 -32.49
C LEU A 767 9.07 -0.92 -33.68
N ARG A 768 8.13 -1.68 -34.19
CA ARG A 768 7.31 -1.33 -35.34
C ARG A 768 5.96 -0.79 -34.91
N VAL A 769 5.32 0.00 -35.76
CA VAL A 769 3.96 0.52 -35.56
C VAL A 769 3.09 0.09 -36.73
N ALA A 770 1.93 -0.50 -36.44
CA ALA A 770 0.94 -0.86 -37.44
C ALA A 770 -0.43 -0.26 -37.11
N VAL A 771 -1.17 0.17 -38.16
CA VAL A 771 -2.55 0.62 -38.02
C VAL A 771 -3.47 -0.54 -38.41
N SER A 772 -4.45 -0.86 -37.60
CA SER A 772 -5.45 -1.91 -37.85
C SER A 772 -6.75 -1.30 -38.40
N LYS A 773 -7.39 -2.01 -39.33
CA LYS A 773 -8.62 -1.57 -40.06
C LYS A 773 -9.92 -1.79 -39.28
N GLY A 774 -9.91 -1.99 -38.02
CA GLY A 774 -11.13 -2.16 -37.26
C GLY A 774 -10.87 -2.68 -35.87
N PRO A 775 -11.83 -2.63 -34.94
CA PRO A 775 -11.59 -3.02 -33.57
C PRO A 775 -11.34 -4.53 -33.49
N SER A 776 -10.16 -4.87 -32.99
CA SER A 776 -9.78 -6.25 -32.65
C SER A 776 -10.53 -6.74 -31.40
N PRO A 777 -10.55 -8.07 -31.14
CA PRO A 777 -11.06 -8.61 -29.88
C PRO A 777 -10.45 -7.95 -28.64
N LEU A 778 -9.15 -7.57 -28.70
CA LEU A 778 -8.48 -6.89 -27.59
C LEU A 778 -8.98 -5.45 -27.39
N THR A 779 -9.26 -4.73 -28.47
CA THR A 779 -9.85 -3.39 -28.45
C THR A 779 -11.28 -3.43 -27.92
N LEU A 780 -12.09 -4.39 -28.38
CA LEU A 780 -13.45 -4.58 -27.86
C LEU A 780 -13.46 -4.91 -26.36
N GLU A 781 -12.52 -5.71 -25.89
CA GLU A 781 -12.34 -5.99 -24.45
C GLU A 781 -11.94 -4.71 -23.70
N ALA A 782 -11.04 -3.89 -24.27
CA ALA A 782 -10.65 -2.60 -23.69
C ALA A 782 -11.84 -1.66 -23.55
N VAL A 783 -12.60 -1.45 -24.63
CA VAL A 783 -13.79 -0.59 -24.64
C VAL A 783 -14.87 -1.13 -23.70
N ARG A 784 -15.10 -2.46 -23.67
CA ARG A 784 -16.02 -3.08 -22.72
C ARG A 784 -15.53 -2.89 -21.28
N SER A 785 -14.25 -2.99 -20.99
CA SER A 785 -13.72 -2.78 -19.65
C SER A 785 -13.82 -1.32 -19.20
N LEU A 786 -13.71 -0.38 -20.11
CA LEU A 786 -14.09 1.01 -19.88
C LEU A 786 -15.59 1.14 -19.56
N ARG A 787 -16.44 0.36 -20.26
CA ARG A 787 -17.90 0.31 -20.07
C ARG A 787 -18.34 -0.60 -18.91
N ALA A 788 -17.65 -1.66 -18.56
CA ALA A 788 -18.04 -2.65 -17.51
C ALA A 788 -17.81 -2.16 -16.07
N GLY A 789 -17.02 -1.10 -15.89
CA GLY A 789 -17.23 -0.21 -14.76
C GLY A 789 -18.62 0.47 -14.80
N LEU A 790 -19.42 0.23 -15.81
CA LEU A 790 -20.55 0.95 -16.37
C LEU A 790 -21.86 0.17 -16.36
N GLU A 791 -21.88 -1.11 -15.96
CA GLU A 791 -23.19 -1.77 -15.80
C GLU A 791 -23.96 -1.08 -14.67
N PRO A 792 -25.08 -0.40 -14.97
CA PRO A 792 -25.90 0.24 -13.96
C PRO A 792 -26.46 -0.87 -13.06
N ALA A 793 -25.99 -0.96 -11.84
CA ALA A 793 -26.77 -1.64 -10.84
C ALA A 793 -28.12 -0.92 -10.78
N ALA A 794 -29.22 -1.63 -11.03
CA ALA A 794 -30.57 -1.09 -10.88
C ALA A 794 -30.69 -0.39 -9.51
N PRO A 795 -31.47 0.70 -9.36
CA PRO A 795 -31.62 1.42 -8.10
C PRO A 795 -31.87 0.50 -6.90
N GLU A 796 -32.70 -0.52 -7.07
CA GLU A 796 -32.99 -1.57 -6.09
C GLU A 796 -31.77 -2.43 -5.74
N ARG A 797 -30.89 -2.72 -6.71
CA ARG A 797 -29.62 -3.45 -6.46
C ARG A 797 -28.60 -2.66 -5.64
N ARG A 798 -28.61 -1.35 -5.70
CA ARG A 798 -27.69 -0.47 -4.92
C ARG A 798 -28.08 -0.40 -3.48
N GLU A 799 -29.36 -0.23 -3.22
CA GLU A 799 -29.86 -0.23 -1.86
C GLU A 799 -29.56 -1.55 -1.19
N LEU A 800 -29.75 -2.64 -1.93
CA LEU A 800 -29.42 -3.98 -1.43
C LEU A 800 -27.90 -4.13 -1.18
N VAL A 801 -27.04 -3.70 -2.09
CA VAL A 801 -25.57 -3.77 -1.91
C VAL A 801 -25.11 -2.88 -0.74
N SER A 802 -25.61 -1.65 -0.64
CA SER A 802 -25.33 -0.73 0.47
C SER A 802 -25.82 -1.30 1.81
N TYR A 803 -26.99 -1.90 1.82
CA TYR A 803 -27.52 -2.58 3.00
C TYR A 803 -26.66 -3.79 3.39
N VAL A 804 -26.28 -4.62 2.43
CA VAL A 804 -25.43 -5.82 2.68
C VAL A 804 -24.06 -5.41 3.20
N LEU A 805 -23.42 -4.40 2.63
CA LEU A 805 -22.14 -3.87 3.12
C LEU A 805 -22.27 -3.33 4.55
N PHE A 806 -23.36 -2.61 4.83
CA PHE A 806 -23.65 -2.15 6.18
C PHE A 806 -23.85 -3.33 7.14
N LYS A 807 -24.67 -4.32 6.77
CA LYS A 807 -24.96 -5.54 7.55
C LYS A 807 -23.66 -6.31 7.85
N VAL A 808 -22.83 -6.54 6.82
CA VAL A 808 -21.56 -7.26 6.97
C VAL A 808 -20.61 -6.51 7.90
N LYS A 809 -20.41 -5.21 7.68
CA LYS A 809 -19.55 -4.40 8.53
C LYS A 809 -20.02 -4.36 9.98
N LEU A 810 -21.32 -4.25 10.18
CA LEU A 810 -21.91 -4.26 11.52
C LEU A 810 -21.70 -5.61 12.22
N LEU A 811 -22.01 -6.72 11.55
CA LEU A 811 -21.93 -8.06 12.14
C LEU A 811 -20.49 -8.55 12.35
N GLN A 812 -19.52 -7.97 11.66
CA GLN A 812 -18.08 -8.21 11.89
C GLN A 812 -17.52 -7.43 13.09
N SER A 813 -18.31 -6.50 13.64
CA SER A 813 -17.90 -5.75 14.84
C SER A 813 -18.21 -6.54 16.11
N PHE A 814 -17.76 -6.00 17.22
CA PHE A 814 -17.87 -6.64 18.53
C PHE A 814 -18.44 -5.67 19.55
N ALA A 815 -18.94 -6.21 20.63
CA ALA A 815 -19.39 -5.45 21.77
C ALA A 815 -18.73 -5.99 23.05
N SER A 816 -18.23 -5.08 23.87
CA SER A 816 -17.71 -5.37 25.20
C SER A 816 -18.81 -5.19 26.21
N PHE A 817 -18.92 -6.13 27.12
CA PHE A 817 -19.90 -6.18 28.16
C PHE A 817 -19.24 -6.11 29.54
N CYS A 818 -19.96 -5.54 30.49
CA CYS A 818 -19.62 -5.63 31.92
C CYS A 818 -20.84 -6.04 32.71
N CYS A 819 -20.75 -7.12 33.45
CA CYS A 819 -21.79 -7.51 34.40
C CYS A 819 -21.76 -6.61 35.64
N THR A 820 -22.91 -6.00 35.97
CA THR A 820 -23.00 -5.11 37.15
C THR A 820 -23.13 -5.87 38.44
N GLU A 821 -23.43 -7.17 38.42
CA GLU A 821 -23.58 -8.05 39.58
C GLU A 821 -22.22 -8.65 40.03
N CYS A 822 -21.50 -9.31 39.10
CA CYS A 822 -20.23 -9.97 39.45
C CYS A 822 -18.98 -9.16 39.02
N GLY A 823 -19.14 -8.04 38.29
CA GLY A 823 -18.04 -7.20 37.80
C GLY A 823 -17.24 -7.78 36.64
N ALA A 824 -17.59 -8.97 36.14
CA ALA A 824 -16.87 -9.57 35.01
C ALA A 824 -17.02 -8.75 33.72
N VAL A 825 -15.91 -8.61 33.00
CA VAL A 825 -15.87 -7.97 31.69
C VAL A 825 -15.56 -9.04 30.65
N PHE A 826 -16.27 -9.00 29.53
CA PHE A 826 -16.13 -9.96 28.45
C PHE A 826 -16.56 -9.31 27.12
N GLU A 827 -16.16 -9.89 26.02
CA GLU A 827 -16.44 -9.38 24.70
C GLU A 827 -17.10 -10.47 23.83
N LEU A 828 -18.09 -10.07 23.02
CA LEU A 828 -18.78 -10.97 22.08
C LEU A 828 -18.83 -10.38 20.69
N PRO A 829 -18.63 -11.21 19.63
CA PRO A 829 -18.94 -10.80 18.28
C PRO A 829 -20.43 -10.52 18.15
N LEU A 830 -20.81 -9.51 17.37
CA LEU A 830 -22.22 -9.16 17.21
C LEU A 830 -23.06 -10.27 16.57
N THR A 831 -22.44 -11.24 15.91
CA THR A 831 -23.09 -12.46 15.41
C THR A 831 -23.58 -13.37 16.53
N GLU A 832 -22.95 -13.34 17.70
CA GLU A 832 -23.27 -14.17 18.86
C GLU A 832 -24.18 -13.46 19.85
N VAL A 833 -24.26 -12.12 19.78
CA VAL A 833 -25.19 -11.35 20.59
C VAL A 833 -26.62 -11.65 20.15
N ASN A 834 -27.46 -12.16 21.06
CA ASN A 834 -28.85 -12.55 20.83
C ASN A 834 -29.72 -12.20 22.06
N PRO A 835 -31.05 -12.35 22.00
CA PRO A 835 -31.92 -12.04 23.12
C PRO A 835 -31.62 -12.83 24.39
N GLY A 836 -30.99 -14.01 24.27
CA GLY A 836 -30.56 -14.87 25.38
C GLY A 836 -29.13 -14.61 25.85
N THR A 837 -28.53 -13.48 25.53
CA THR A 837 -27.18 -13.11 26.02
C THR A 837 -27.25 -12.74 27.50
N PHE A 838 -26.52 -13.50 28.33
CA PHE A 838 -26.39 -13.33 29.78
C PHE A 838 -24.88 -13.32 30.15
N CYS A 839 -24.58 -12.91 31.38
CA CYS A 839 -23.23 -13.02 31.91
C CYS A 839 -22.77 -14.48 31.93
N PRO A 840 -21.65 -14.84 31.29
CA PRO A 840 -21.18 -16.23 31.25
C PRO A 840 -20.69 -16.75 32.62
N TYR A 841 -20.49 -15.85 33.59
CA TYR A 841 -19.94 -16.18 34.92
C TYR A 841 -21.02 -16.32 36.00
N CYS A 842 -22.08 -15.49 35.98
CA CYS A 842 -23.11 -15.50 37.02
C CYS A 842 -24.55 -15.61 36.49
N GLY A 843 -24.74 -15.65 35.15
CA GLY A 843 -26.07 -15.77 34.55
C GLY A 843 -26.92 -14.50 34.62
N SER A 844 -26.42 -13.37 35.12
CA SER A 844 -27.15 -12.11 35.20
C SER A 844 -27.38 -11.46 33.84
N ASP A 845 -28.50 -10.77 33.68
CA ASP A 845 -28.81 -9.94 32.52
C ASP A 845 -28.53 -8.45 32.72
N ALA A 846 -28.01 -8.09 33.89
CA ALA A 846 -27.62 -6.71 34.20
C ALA A 846 -26.26 -6.37 33.58
N LEU A 847 -26.25 -6.30 32.25
CA LEU A 847 -25.04 -6.09 31.43
C LEU A 847 -24.96 -4.64 30.93
N ALA A 848 -23.90 -3.93 31.31
CA ALA A 848 -23.48 -2.73 30.61
C ALA A 848 -22.78 -3.13 29.31
N PHE A 849 -22.97 -2.39 28.23
CA PHE A 849 -22.32 -2.66 26.94
C PHE A 849 -21.83 -1.39 26.25
N ASP A 850 -20.80 -1.51 25.43
CA ASP A 850 -20.36 -0.50 24.47
C ASP A 850 -19.53 -1.18 23.35
N THR A 851 -19.21 -0.44 22.28
CA THR A 851 -18.35 -0.87 21.18
C THR A 851 -16.91 -0.34 21.33
N VAL A 852 -16.39 -0.38 22.54
CA VAL A 852 -15.02 -0.05 22.92
C VAL A 852 -14.24 -1.34 23.18
N ALA A 853 -12.92 -1.28 23.23
CA ALA A 853 -12.09 -2.43 23.57
C ALA A 853 -12.37 -2.91 25.00
N GLU A 854 -12.15 -4.20 25.27
CA GLU A 854 -12.39 -4.85 26.56
C GLU A 854 -11.67 -4.13 27.72
N ASP A 855 -10.39 -3.75 27.49
CA ASP A 855 -9.59 -3.01 28.49
C ASP A 855 -10.22 -1.65 28.84
N GLU A 856 -10.73 -0.93 27.85
CA GLU A 856 -11.41 0.34 28.07
C GLU A 856 -12.73 0.15 28.84
N MET A 857 -13.46 -0.93 28.53
CA MET A 857 -14.67 -1.31 29.28
C MET A 857 -14.34 -1.67 30.73
N ALA A 858 -13.25 -2.39 30.98
CA ALA A 858 -12.78 -2.74 32.33
C ALA A 858 -12.44 -1.49 33.16
N VAL A 859 -11.73 -0.52 32.57
CA VAL A 859 -11.44 0.76 33.22
C VAL A 859 -12.70 1.56 33.52
N ARG A 860 -13.66 1.61 32.62
CA ARG A 860 -14.96 2.25 32.84
C ARG A 860 -15.76 1.56 33.95
N ALA A 861 -15.81 0.22 33.91
CA ALA A 861 -16.50 -0.63 34.88
C ALA A 861 -15.93 -0.41 36.30
N SER A 862 -14.62 -0.48 36.47
CA SER A 862 -13.96 -0.29 37.79
C SER A 862 -14.30 1.05 38.44
N ARG A 863 -14.53 2.10 37.61
CA ARG A 863 -14.92 3.44 38.06
C ARG A 863 -16.41 3.51 38.39
N CYS A 864 -17.26 3.03 37.48
CA CYS A 864 -18.69 3.24 37.53
C CYS A 864 -19.44 2.28 38.44
N LEU A 865 -18.84 1.12 38.75
CA LEU A 865 -19.35 0.21 39.80
C LEU A 865 -19.07 0.74 41.22
N LYS A 866 -17.94 1.44 41.44
CA LYS A 866 -17.58 2.07 42.71
C LYS A 866 -18.35 3.37 42.98
N SER A 867 -18.64 4.14 41.95
CA SER A 867 -19.34 5.42 42.06
C SER A 867 -20.27 5.65 40.89
N ARG A 868 -21.57 5.78 41.17
CA ARG A 868 -22.57 6.09 40.13
C ARG A 868 -22.46 7.49 39.55
N ARG A 869 -21.65 8.38 40.16
CA ARG A 869 -21.44 9.76 39.75
C ARG A 869 -20.07 9.89 39.08
N GLY A 870 -20.03 10.52 37.89
CA GLY A 870 -18.78 10.78 37.18
C GLY A 870 -18.96 10.89 35.65
N ARG A 871 -17.95 11.47 35.00
CA ARG A 871 -17.91 11.61 33.54
C ARG A 871 -17.87 10.19 32.90
N GLY A 872 -18.87 9.85 32.09
CA GLY A 872 -19.01 8.54 31.40
C GLY A 872 -19.88 7.53 32.12
N CYS A 873 -20.10 7.61 33.47
CA CYS A 873 -20.93 6.64 34.19
C CYS A 873 -22.42 6.78 33.87
N ARG A 874 -22.89 7.95 33.47
CA ARG A 874 -24.26 8.11 32.97
C ARG A 874 -24.55 7.20 31.77
N ASN A 875 -23.63 7.14 30.83
CA ASN A 875 -23.76 6.28 29.62
C ASN A 875 -23.63 4.78 30.00
N PHE A 876 -22.74 4.45 30.92
CA PHE A 876 -22.57 3.08 31.42
C PHE A 876 -23.90 2.55 32.02
N TRP A 877 -24.51 3.28 32.93
CA TRP A 877 -25.79 2.88 33.53
C TRP A 877 -26.98 3.01 32.55
N ALA A 878 -26.90 3.87 31.56
CA ALA A 878 -27.89 3.95 30.50
C ALA A 878 -27.84 2.67 29.62
N SER A 879 -26.64 2.16 29.34
CA SER A 879 -26.48 0.92 28.54
C SER A 879 -27.07 -0.30 29.27
N VAL A 880 -26.93 -0.42 30.57
CA VAL A 880 -27.57 -1.50 31.37
C VAL A 880 -29.09 -1.51 31.16
N ARG A 881 -29.74 -0.32 31.38
CA ARG A 881 -31.18 -0.20 31.20
C ARG A 881 -31.65 -0.50 29.78
N LEU A 882 -30.86 -0.07 28.79
CA LEU A 882 -31.17 -0.32 27.38
C LEU A 882 -31.01 -1.80 27.02
N PHE A 883 -30.00 -2.48 27.57
CA PHE A 883 -29.81 -3.90 27.37
C PHE A 883 -30.93 -4.72 28.01
N GLN A 884 -31.29 -4.45 29.24
CA GLN A 884 -32.39 -5.12 29.92
C GLN A 884 -33.73 -4.95 29.16
N ARG A 885 -33.94 -3.79 28.52
CA ARG A 885 -35.22 -3.53 27.82
C ARG A 885 -35.21 -4.02 26.37
N TYR A 886 -34.10 -3.85 25.63
CA TYR A 886 -34.08 -4.09 24.17
C TYR A 886 -33.08 -5.19 23.75
N ARG A 887 -32.36 -5.80 24.69
CA ARG A 887 -31.44 -6.91 24.45
C ARG A 887 -30.49 -6.63 23.28
N GLU A 888 -30.33 -7.57 22.35
CA GLU A 888 -29.46 -7.46 21.18
C GLU A 888 -29.71 -6.19 20.35
N ALA A 889 -30.97 -5.74 20.28
CA ALA A 889 -31.33 -4.59 19.46
C ALA A 889 -30.62 -3.31 19.94
N ALA A 890 -30.43 -3.14 21.25
CA ALA A 890 -29.68 -2.00 21.80
C ALA A 890 -28.20 -2.05 21.43
N VAL A 891 -27.61 -3.25 21.46
CA VAL A 891 -26.19 -3.48 21.11
C VAL A 891 -25.94 -3.22 19.63
N LEU A 892 -26.79 -3.78 18.75
CA LEU A 892 -26.73 -3.55 17.31
C LEU A 892 -26.91 -2.08 16.93
N ALA A 893 -27.84 -1.37 17.61
CA ALA A 893 -28.02 0.07 17.38
C ALA A 893 -26.78 0.89 17.83
N ARG A 894 -26.14 0.50 18.92
CA ARG A 894 -24.89 1.14 19.36
C ARG A 894 -23.77 0.93 18.36
N ALA A 895 -23.59 -0.27 17.90
CA ALA A 895 -22.61 -0.63 16.88
C ALA A 895 -22.89 0.04 15.53
N ALA A 896 -24.15 0.32 15.20
CA ALA A 896 -24.53 1.10 14.03
C ALA A 896 -24.22 2.62 14.17
N GLY A 897 -23.68 3.07 15.31
CA GLY A 897 -23.22 4.45 15.55
C GLY A 897 -24.28 5.39 16.18
N PHE A 898 -25.28 4.83 16.85
CA PHE A 898 -26.25 5.64 17.61
C PHE A 898 -25.79 5.85 19.05
N SER A 899 -26.03 7.03 19.59
CA SER A 899 -25.78 7.33 21.00
C SER A 899 -26.81 6.65 21.89
N PHE A 900 -26.50 6.41 23.17
CA PHE A 900 -27.44 5.80 24.13
C PHE A 900 -28.76 6.57 24.27
N GLY A 901 -28.73 7.89 24.10
CA GLY A 901 -29.94 8.71 24.09
C GLY A 901 -30.82 8.52 22.84
N GLU A 902 -30.19 8.26 21.68
CA GLU A 902 -30.91 7.99 20.43
C GLU A 902 -31.51 6.58 20.40
N ILE A 903 -30.80 5.59 20.97
CA ILE A 903 -31.20 4.17 20.96
C ILE A 903 -32.60 3.99 21.59
N GLY A 904 -32.86 4.62 22.73
CA GLY A 904 -34.14 4.52 23.40
C GLY A 904 -35.31 5.05 22.56
N LYS A 905 -35.09 6.15 21.83
CA LYS A 905 -36.08 6.74 20.91
C LYS A 905 -36.27 5.86 19.67
N LEU A 906 -35.16 5.34 19.11
CA LEU A 906 -35.16 4.54 17.90
C LEU A 906 -35.88 3.19 18.06
N LEU A 907 -35.70 2.55 19.23
CA LEU A 907 -36.24 1.24 19.51
C LEU A 907 -37.61 1.28 20.22
N SER A 908 -38.10 2.46 20.55
CA SER A 908 -39.41 2.64 21.16
C SER A 908 -40.50 2.18 20.20
N GLY A 909 -41.21 1.11 20.58
CA GLY A 909 -42.26 0.52 19.75
C GLY A 909 -41.78 -0.48 18.69
N TYR A 910 -40.51 -0.80 18.64
CA TYR A 910 -39.98 -1.78 17.69
C TYR A 910 -40.26 -3.23 18.20
N SER A 911 -40.92 -4.04 17.36
CA SER A 911 -41.29 -5.44 17.66
C SER A 911 -40.88 -6.42 16.55
N GLY A 912 -40.05 -5.96 15.58
CA GLY A 912 -39.62 -6.75 14.44
C GLY A 912 -38.46 -7.72 14.73
N GLY A 913 -38.18 -8.65 13.82
CA GLY A 913 -37.05 -9.56 13.89
C GLY A 913 -35.72 -8.91 13.51
N ARG A 914 -34.61 -9.61 13.74
CA ARG A 914 -33.21 -9.10 13.55
C ARG A 914 -32.96 -8.48 12.18
N ASP A 915 -33.41 -9.08 11.08
CA ASP A 915 -33.18 -8.52 9.73
C ASP A 915 -33.97 -7.22 9.51
N SER A 916 -35.18 -7.14 10.02
CA SER A 916 -35.99 -5.92 10.00
C SER A 916 -35.33 -4.79 10.81
N LEU A 917 -34.74 -5.14 11.97
CA LEU A 917 -33.95 -4.20 12.78
C LEU A 917 -32.75 -3.67 12.00
N LEU A 918 -31.98 -4.53 11.36
CA LEU A 918 -30.79 -4.13 10.59
C LEU A 918 -31.15 -3.19 9.42
N ARG A 919 -32.30 -3.44 8.76
CA ARG A 919 -32.83 -2.52 7.73
C ARG A 919 -33.21 -1.16 8.31
N LEU A 920 -33.87 -1.14 9.47
CA LEU A 920 -34.21 0.09 10.19
C LEU A 920 -32.96 0.89 10.56
N LEU A 921 -31.97 0.21 11.15
CA LEU A 921 -30.70 0.84 11.56
C LEU A 921 -29.94 1.42 10.34
N TRP A 922 -29.92 0.69 9.24
CA TRP A 922 -29.32 1.16 8.00
C TRP A 922 -30.01 2.40 7.45
N ALA A 923 -31.35 2.40 7.38
CA ALA A 923 -32.13 3.52 6.89
C ALA A 923 -31.93 4.77 7.78
N LYS A 924 -32.00 4.62 9.10
CA LYS A 924 -31.83 5.71 10.06
C LYS A 924 -30.40 6.23 10.12
N ARG A 925 -29.41 5.38 9.92
CA ARG A 925 -28.02 5.81 9.80
C ARG A 925 -27.80 6.64 8.54
N ARG A 926 -28.39 6.28 7.41
CA ARG A 926 -28.37 7.06 6.17
C ARG A 926 -29.01 8.45 6.39
N GLU A 927 -30.19 8.49 7.03
CA GLU A 927 -30.87 9.73 7.38
C GLU A 927 -30.00 10.64 8.25
N LYS A 928 -29.35 10.09 9.28
CA LYS A 928 -28.42 10.82 10.17
C LYS A 928 -27.20 11.35 9.42
N LEU A 929 -26.61 10.57 8.51
CA LEU A 929 -25.50 10.99 7.66
C LEU A 929 -25.94 12.11 6.70
N ARG A 930 -27.14 11.98 6.10
CA ARG A 930 -27.73 13.05 5.26
C ARG A 930 -27.87 14.36 6.01
N ALA A 931 -28.49 14.34 7.19
CA ALA A 931 -28.68 15.54 8.02
C ALA A 931 -27.36 16.22 8.39
N ARG A 932 -26.30 15.45 8.68
CA ARG A 932 -24.96 16.01 8.95
C ARG A 932 -24.30 16.63 7.73
N LEU A 933 -24.52 16.06 6.54
CA LEU A 933 -23.87 16.48 5.30
C LEU A 933 -24.59 17.68 4.64
N THR A 934 -25.92 17.81 4.84
CA THR A 934 -26.72 18.89 4.26
C THR A 934 -26.74 20.16 5.13
N GLY A 935 -26.08 20.15 6.29
CA GLY A 935 -26.11 21.32 7.21
C GLY A 935 -27.51 21.62 7.81
N ALA A 936 -28.49 20.75 7.57
CA ALA A 936 -29.83 20.87 8.13
C ALA A 936 -29.86 20.39 9.58
N GLY A 937 -29.51 21.28 10.51
CA GLY A 937 -29.99 21.21 11.89
C GLY A 937 -29.37 20.15 12.77
N SER A 938 -28.39 20.56 13.58
CA SER A 938 -28.39 20.10 14.97
C SER A 938 -29.20 21.15 15.75
N PRO A 939 -30.31 20.84 16.40
CA PRO A 939 -30.76 21.66 17.51
C PRO A 939 -29.76 21.49 18.68
N PRO A 940 -29.62 22.49 19.56
CA PRO A 940 -28.58 22.62 20.57
C PRO A 940 -28.55 21.48 21.59
#